data_3e5b79a3c5dd6f4473b35a9179a9fd58
#
_entry.id   3e5b79a3c5dd6f4473b35a9179a9fd58
#
_cell.length_a   1.000
_cell.length_b   1.000
_cell.length_c   1.000
_cell.angle_alpha   90.00
_cell.angle_beta   90.00
_cell.angle_gamma   90.00
#
_symmetry.space_group_name_H-M   'P 1'
#
loop_
_entity.id
_entity.type
_entity.pdbx_description
1 polymer ?
#
loop_
_entity_poly.entity_id
_entity_poly.type
_entity_poly.pdbx_seq_one_letter_code
_entity_poly.pdbx_strand_id
1 'polypeptide(L)'
;MKETKEFQTESKELLNLMINSIYSNNEIFLRELISNASDAIDKYRYQALSSKGEMPLNEFEINLSVDKKKRTITISDNGIGMNKEDLINNLGTIAKSGSKDFASKLKEAKEKQDLNIIGQFGVGFYSAFMVASKIEVLTKTYNGQGYLFTSDGQESYTIEEKDKETTGTEITIYLKKSSKEVDYDSYLEQYKIKNLVKKYSDYIRYPIKMMVTKSEQVLDKDGKPVEGKYEDKEVLETLNSMIPLWKKNKSEVTDEDLNEFYKNKFSDYENPLASLFVRVDGKITYDALLFIPSHIPYNLYSDSYERGLQLYSKGIFIKDKCQELIPDYLKFVKGLVDSGDFSLNISREMLQQSPIMQKISENVEKKIVEKLKDIKKTDFDKYVTFWKSFGELVKYGIYSTYGAKKELLQDTLIFHSLNNEDKYISLADYKEKMAKDQKYIYFVSGENLDAIKLLPQLEKYRKNNVDVLLLDQKIDEFAIMMLHDYDKVEFKSISDESANEVSKEEQEKIDSVTADNKRLFDTLKEALAGKVNDVVVSSKLVDAPVCVSTKDGLSLEMEKTLNEQPGAEDTVKAEKILELNPNHPLFEAFTKIQNDDELVKNYASVLYEEAMLLEGREIVDKKAFVDKINELFIRAMK
;
A
#
# COMPACT_ATOMS: atom_id res chain seq x y z
N MET A 1 6.33 -58.67 7.02
CA MET A 1 5.67 -58.25 5.77
C MET A 1 5.29 -56.78 5.90
N LYS A 2 5.65 -55.98 4.94
CA LYS A 2 5.19 -54.57 4.91
C LYS A 2 3.82 -54.56 4.22
N GLU A 3 2.77 -54.24 4.96
CA GLU A 3 1.41 -54.15 4.45
C GLU A 3 1.14 -52.67 4.11
N THR A 4 0.81 -52.40 2.86
CA THR A 4 0.39 -51.03 2.42
C THR A 4 -1.13 -51.06 2.29
N LYS A 5 -1.81 -50.22 3.05
CA LYS A 5 -3.27 -50.04 2.97
C LYS A 5 -3.57 -48.66 2.44
N GLU A 6 -4.60 -48.56 1.59
CA GLU A 6 -5.14 -47.27 1.13
C GLU A 6 -6.04 -46.67 2.21
N PHE A 7 -6.03 -45.31 2.29
CA PHE A 7 -6.93 -44.58 3.18
C PHE A 7 -8.37 -44.76 2.70
N GLN A 8 -9.28 -45.09 3.61
CA GLN A 8 -10.72 -45.11 3.34
C GLN A 8 -11.32 -43.76 3.75
N THR A 9 -12.22 -43.20 2.92
CA THR A 9 -12.91 -41.92 3.15
C THR A 9 -14.38 -42.13 3.45
N GLU A 10 -14.89 -41.50 4.53
CA GLU A 10 -16.33 -41.31 4.73
C GLU A 10 -16.79 -40.11 3.89
N SER A 11 -17.55 -40.37 2.82
CA SER A 11 -17.98 -39.35 1.84
C SER A 11 -18.75 -38.19 2.50
N LYS A 12 -19.53 -38.47 3.54
CA LYS A 12 -20.32 -37.48 4.29
C LYS A 12 -19.46 -36.50 5.07
N GLU A 13 -18.46 -36.99 5.79
CA GLU A 13 -17.55 -36.13 6.56
C GLU A 13 -16.70 -35.28 5.62
N LEU A 14 -16.24 -35.87 4.50
CA LEU A 14 -15.48 -35.12 3.50
C LEU A 14 -16.34 -34.01 2.87
N LEU A 15 -17.58 -34.29 2.54
CA LEU A 15 -18.51 -33.29 2.01
C LEU A 15 -18.79 -32.18 3.02
N ASN A 16 -19.01 -32.52 4.29
CA ASN A 16 -19.18 -31.55 5.38
C ASN A 16 -17.94 -30.66 5.56
N LEU A 17 -16.75 -31.23 5.54
CA LEU A 17 -15.49 -30.47 5.60
C LEU A 17 -15.36 -29.52 4.41
N MET A 18 -15.73 -29.96 3.22
CA MET A 18 -15.71 -29.14 2.01
C MET A 18 -16.69 -27.97 2.08
N ILE A 19 -17.92 -28.22 2.57
CA ILE A 19 -18.95 -27.19 2.66
C ILE A 19 -18.63 -26.16 3.76
N ASN A 20 -18.11 -26.60 4.89
CA ASN A 20 -18.04 -25.76 6.10
C ASN A 20 -16.62 -25.28 6.44
N SER A 21 -15.56 -25.83 5.83
CA SER A 21 -14.16 -25.53 6.23
C SER A 21 -13.29 -24.99 5.09
N ILE A 22 -13.67 -25.20 3.83
CA ILE A 22 -12.85 -24.74 2.70
C ILE A 22 -13.06 -23.25 2.44
N TYR A 23 -14.27 -22.75 2.57
CA TYR A 23 -14.63 -21.36 2.29
C TYR A 23 -14.93 -20.62 3.58
N SER A 24 -14.36 -19.41 3.72
CA SER A 24 -14.56 -18.55 4.89
C SER A 24 -15.82 -17.68 4.77
N ASN A 25 -16.37 -17.51 3.55
CA ASN A 25 -17.49 -16.61 3.27
C ASN A 25 -18.54 -17.31 2.39
N ASN A 26 -19.80 -17.32 2.87
CA ASN A 26 -20.93 -17.88 2.14
C ASN A 26 -21.18 -17.21 0.78
N GLU A 27 -20.82 -15.94 0.59
CA GLU A 27 -21.03 -15.20 -0.67
C GLU A 27 -20.36 -15.84 -1.89
N ILE A 28 -19.34 -16.67 -1.65
CA ILE A 28 -18.53 -17.30 -2.68
C ILE A 28 -19.30 -18.30 -3.54
N PHE A 29 -20.43 -18.85 -3.03
CA PHE A 29 -21.24 -19.79 -3.80
C PHE A 29 -21.62 -19.25 -5.18
N LEU A 30 -22.00 -17.96 -5.26
CA LEU A 30 -22.42 -17.35 -6.51
C LEU A 30 -21.24 -17.21 -7.49
N ARG A 31 -20.06 -16.83 -6.99
CA ARG A 31 -18.82 -16.76 -7.79
C ARG A 31 -18.48 -18.11 -8.42
N GLU A 32 -18.50 -19.17 -7.62
CA GLU A 32 -18.14 -20.51 -8.08
C GLU A 32 -19.11 -21.03 -9.13
N LEU A 33 -20.41 -20.82 -8.94
CA LEU A 33 -21.41 -21.27 -9.91
C LEU A 33 -21.37 -20.47 -11.22
N ILE A 34 -21.17 -19.16 -11.16
CA ILE A 34 -20.97 -18.32 -12.34
C ILE A 34 -19.69 -18.72 -13.08
N SER A 35 -18.60 -19.04 -12.34
CA SER A 35 -17.37 -19.53 -12.95
C SER A 35 -17.55 -20.86 -13.66
N ASN A 36 -18.32 -21.78 -13.08
CA ASN A 36 -18.67 -23.07 -13.72
C ASN A 36 -19.53 -22.87 -14.99
N ALA A 37 -20.48 -21.93 -14.96
CA ALA A 37 -21.27 -21.57 -16.11
C ALA A 37 -20.39 -21.00 -17.24
N SER A 38 -19.46 -20.12 -16.92
CA SER A 38 -18.49 -19.59 -17.88
C SER A 38 -17.62 -20.70 -18.50
N ASP A 39 -17.11 -21.63 -17.68
CA ASP A 39 -16.33 -22.78 -18.17
C ASP A 39 -17.17 -23.69 -19.08
N ALA A 40 -18.47 -23.90 -18.78
CA ALA A 40 -19.38 -24.68 -19.60
C ALA A 40 -19.58 -24.04 -20.98
N ILE A 41 -19.69 -22.72 -21.03
CA ILE A 41 -19.80 -21.96 -22.29
C ILE A 41 -18.48 -22.03 -23.09
N ASP A 42 -17.34 -21.90 -22.44
CA ASP A 42 -16.03 -22.01 -23.11
C ASP A 42 -15.83 -23.41 -23.73
N LYS A 43 -16.27 -24.48 -23.04
CA LYS A 43 -16.24 -25.84 -23.58
C LYS A 43 -17.16 -26.00 -24.78
N TYR A 44 -18.37 -25.46 -24.71
CA TYR A 44 -19.32 -25.49 -25.85
C TYR A 44 -18.74 -24.78 -27.06
N ARG A 45 -18.23 -23.57 -26.85
CA ARG A 45 -17.60 -22.75 -27.91
C ARG A 45 -16.45 -23.48 -28.59
N TYR A 46 -15.58 -24.10 -27.79
CA TYR A 46 -14.48 -24.89 -28.33
C TYR A 46 -14.97 -26.07 -29.20
N GLN A 47 -15.95 -26.82 -28.69
CA GLN A 47 -16.53 -27.92 -29.41
C GLN A 47 -17.21 -27.47 -30.70
N ALA A 48 -17.98 -26.39 -30.66
CA ALA A 48 -18.67 -25.82 -31.82
C ALA A 48 -17.66 -25.39 -32.90
N LEU A 49 -16.56 -24.72 -32.53
CA LEU A 49 -15.49 -24.33 -33.44
C LEU A 49 -14.79 -25.54 -34.07
N SER A 50 -14.66 -26.63 -33.31
CA SER A 50 -13.99 -27.87 -33.76
C SER A 50 -14.91 -28.76 -34.59
N SER A 51 -16.24 -28.62 -34.50
CA SER A 51 -17.25 -29.47 -35.13
C SER A 51 -17.50 -29.18 -36.61
N LYS A 52 -16.76 -28.25 -37.22
CA LYS A 52 -16.90 -27.85 -38.64
C LYS A 52 -18.33 -27.43 -39.04
N GLY A 53 -19.10 -26.87 -38.11
CA GLY A 53 -20.45 -26.36 -38.34
C GLY A 53 -21.58 -27.29 -37.93
N GLU A 54 -21.29 -28.45 -37.33
CA GLU A 54 -22.32 -29.35 -36.79
C GLU A 54 -23.02 -28.77 -35.54
N MET A 55 -22.33 -27.92 -34.79
CA MET A 55 -22.90 -27.24 -33.63
C MET A 55 -23.01 -25.73 -33.90
N PRO A 56 -24.16 -25.10 -33.60
CA PRO A 56 -24.36 -23.68 -33.83
C PRO A 56 -23.55 -22.85 -32.82
N LEU A 57 -22.96 -21.72 -33.27
CA LEU A 57 -22.44 -20.67 -32.40
C LEU A 57 -23.60 -19.72 -32.06
N ASN A 58 -24.05 -19.80 -30.82
CA ASN A 58 -25.13 -18.95 -30.29
C ASN A 58 -24.55 -17.68 -29.63
N GLU A 59 -25.43 -16.75 -29.29
CA GLU A 59 -25.10 -15.73 -28.29
C GLU A 59 -25.04 -16.40 -26.93
N PHE A 60 -23.86 -16.35 -26.31
CA PHE A 60 -23.64 -16.99 -25.02
C PHE A 60 -23.95 -16.02 -23.89
N GLU A 61 -24.66 -16.52 -22.87
CA GLU A 61 -25.07 -15.74 -21.72
C GLU A 61 -25.24 -16.58 -20.46
N ILE A 62 -25.21 -15.93 -19.32
CA ILE A 62 -25.53 -16.49 -18.02
C ILE A 62 -26.72 -15.70 -17.48
N ASN A 63 -27.80 -16.38 -17.12
CA ASN A 63 -28.98 -15.73 -16.59
C ASN A 63 -29.16 -16.04 -15.12
N LEU A 64 -29.48 -15.01 -14.33
CA LEU A 64 -29.81 -15.11 -12.92
C LEU A 64 -31.28 -14.76 -12.70
N SER A 65 -31.94 -15.49 -11.83
CA SER A 65 -33.28 -15.14 -11.38
C SER A 65 -33.50 -15.46 -9.90
N VAL A 66 -34.39 -14.71 -9.27
CA VAL A 66 -34.73 -14.85 -7.85
C VAL A 66 -36.23 -14.99 -7.71
N ASP A 67 -36.67 -16.03 -7.03
CA ASP A 67 -38.10 -16.22 -6.66
C ASP A 67 -38.22 -16.12 -5.11
N LYS A 68 -38.69 -14.97 -4.64
CA LYS A 68 -38.91 -14.72 -3.20
C LYS A 68 -39.95 -15.67 -2.58
N LYS A 69 -40.95 -16.09 -3.32
CA LYS A 69 -42.02 -16.97 -2.78
C LYS A 69 -41.52 -18.39 -2.58
N LYS A 70 -40.77 -18.91 -3.54
CA LYS A 70 -40.16 -20.25 -3.46
C LYS A 70 -38.85 -20.23 -2.66
N ARG A 71 -38.33 -19.06 -2.36
CA ARG A 71 -37.00 -18.86 -1.74
C ARG A 71 -35.90 -19.51 -2.55
N THR A 72 -35.87 -19.26 -3.86
CA THR A 72 -34.89 -19.84 -4.77
C THR A 72 -34.11 -18.79 -5.52
N ILE A 73 -32.85 -19.15 -5.81
CA ILE A 73 -32.00 -18.47 -6.78
C ILE A 73 -31.73 -19.46 -7.89
N THR A 74 -31.94 -19.05 -9.14
CA THR A 74 -31.65 -19.87 -10.30
C THR A 74 -30.53 -19.23 -11.13
N ILE A 75 -29.54 -20.04 -11.51
CA ILE A 75 -28.43 -19.68 -12.38
C ILE A 75 -28.53 -20.59 -13.61
N SER A 76 -28.60 -20.01 -14.80
CA SER A 76 -28.64 -20.80 -16.04
C SER A 76 -27.59 -20.32 -17.04
N ASP A 77 -26.99 -21.25 -17.76
CA ASP A 77 -26.10 -21.04 -18.88
C ASP A 77 -26.57 -21.78 -20.12
N ASN A 78 -26.15 -21.31 -21.28
CA ASN A 78 -26.35 -21.99 -22.56
C ASN A 78 -25.04 -22.64 -23.06
N GLY A 79 -24.25 -23.17 -22.12
CA GLY A 79 -23.02 -23.89 -22.38
C GLY A 79 -23.23 -25.35 -22.83
N ILE A 80 -22.20 -26.16 -22.64
CA ILE A 80 -22.14 -27.53 -23.16
C ILE A 80 -23.20 -28.49 -22.57
N GLY A 81 -23.71 -28.22 -21.37
CA GLY A 81 -24.57 -29.11 -20.61
C GLY A 81 -23.86 -30.38 -20.15
N MET A 82 -24.64 -31.32 -19.60
CA MET A 82 -24.14 -32.58 -19.07
C MET A 82 -25.09 -33.73 -19.47
N ASN A 83 -24.54 -34.86 -19.87
CA ASN A 83 -25.25 -36.11 -19.98
C ASN A 83 -25.30 -36.85 -18.62
N LYS A 84 -25.92 -38.03 -18.56
CA LYS A 84 -26.03 -38.78 -17.28
C LYS A 84 -24.68 -39.18 -16.70
N GLU A 85 -23.72 -39.57 -17.53
CA GLU A 85 -22.38 -39.95 -17.10
C GLU A 85 -21.59 -38.73 -16.58
N ASP A 86 -21.73 -37.58 -17.26
CA ASP A 86 -21.14 -36.33 -16.83
C ASP A 86 -21.70 -35.88 -15.48
N LEU A 87 -23.00 -36.03 -15.22
CA LEU A 87 -23.60 -35.72 -13.92
C LEU A 87 -23.02 -36.58 -12.81
N ILE A 88 -22.87 -37.88 -13.02
CA ILE A 88 -22.26 -38.81 -12.06
C ILE A 88 -20.79 -38.43 -11.80
N ASN A 89 -20.04 -38.15 -12.87
CA ASN A 89 -18.61 -37.86 -12.80
C ASN A 89 -18.29 -36.48 -12.21
N ASN A 90 -19.07 -35.45 -12.57
CA ASN A 90 -18.74 -34.05 -12.22
C ASN A 90 -19.49 -33.54 -10.98
N LEU A 91 -20.71 -34.04 -10.72
CA LEU A 91 -21.51 -33.63 -9.56
C LEU A 91 -21.69 -34.75 -8.53
N GLY A 92 -21.65 -36.00 -8.94
CA GLY A 92 -21.75 -37.17 -8.04
C GLY A 92 -20.40 -37.62 -7.47
N THR A 93 -19.29 -37.15 -8.02
CA THR A 93 -17.93 -37.51 -7.56
C THR A 93 -17.21 -36.29 -7.00
N ILE A 94 -16.93 -36.29 -5.71
CA ILE A 94 -16.27 -35.19 -4.98
C ILE A 94 -14.83 -35.00 -5.48
N ALA A 95 -14.40 -33.73 -5.66
CA ALA A 95 -13.05 -33.35 -6.10
C ALA A 95 -12.66 -33.81 -7.52
N LYS A 96 -13.62 -34.20 -8.37
CA LYS A 96 -13.38 -34.48 -9.78
C LYS A 96 -13.75 -33.25 -10.63
N SER A 97 -12.83 -32.77 -11.45
CA SER A 97 -13.04 -31.56 -12.27
C SER A 97 -13.02 -31.87 -13.77
N GLY A 98 -14.17 -31.87 -14.40
CA GLY A 98 -14.26 -31.94 -15.86
C GLY A 98 -13.62 -30.75 -16.60
N SER A 99 -13.46 -29.62 -15.94
CA SER A 99 -12.73 -28.45 -16.48
C SER A 99 -11.22 -28.69 -16.48
N LYS A 100 -10.67 -29.35 -15.44
CA LYS A 100 -9.26 -29.73 -15.37
C LYS A 100 -8.89 -30.76 -16.43
N ASP A 101 -9.74 -31.77 -16.61
CA ASP A 101 -9.52 -32.81 -17.61
C ASP A 101 -9.55 -32.22 -19.03
N PHE A 102 -10.45 -31.29 -19.29
CA PHE A 102 -10.53 -30.58 -20.54
C PHE A 102 -9.29 -29.68 -20.77
N ALA A 103 -8.84 -28.93 -19.76
CA ALA A 103 -7.61 -28.11 -19.84
C ALA A 103 -6.37 -28.96 -20.11
N SER A 104 -6.29 -30.17 -19.55
CA SER A 104 -5.18 -31.09 -19.78
C SER A 104 -5.15 -31.60 -21.23
N LYS A 105 -6.30 -31.98 -21.78
CA LYS A 105 -6.43 -32.39 -23.18
C LYS A 105 -6.02 -31.29 -24.16
N LEU A 106 -6.36 -30.03 -23.87
CA LEU A 106 -5.97 -28.88 -24.70
C LEU A 106 -4.46 -28.64 -24.68
N LYS A 107 -3.82 -28.78 -23.52
CA LYS A 107 -2.34 -28.65 -23.40
C LYS A 107 -1.62 -29.74 -24.20
N GLU A 108 -2.13 -30.97 -24.19
CA GLU A 108 -1.58 -32.08 -24.96
C GLU A 108 -1.73 -31.88 -26.49
N ALA A 109 -2.83 -31.28 -26.91
CA ALA A 109 -3.08 -30.99 -28.32
C ALA A 109 -2.23 -29.82 -28.88
N LYS A 110 -1.42 -29.13 -28.03
CA LYS A 110 -0.63 -27.92 -28.38
C LYS A 110 -1.45 -26.81 -29.07
N GLU A 111 -2.74 -26.79 -28.88
CA GLU A 111 -3.61 -25.75 -29.41
C GLU A 111 -3.52 -24.50 -28.55
N LYS A 112 -2.93 -23.44 -29.08
CA LYS A 112 -2.98 -22.09 -28.50
C LYS A 112 -4.34 -21.47 -28.78
N GLN A 113 -5.35 -21.84 -28.01
CA GLN A 113 -6.63 -21.13 -28.02
C GLN A 113 -6.79 -20.32 -26.73
N ASP A 114 -7.44 -19.16 -26.85
CA ASP A 114 -7.68 -18.20 -25.77
C ASP A 114 -8.82 -18.68 -24.84
N LEU A 115 -8.60 -19.85 -24.21
CA LEU A 115 -9.54 -20.47 -23.29
C LEU A 115 -9.08 -20.25 -21.85
N ASN A 116 -9.84 -19.44 -21.13
CA ASN A 116 -9.60 -19.12 -19.72
C ASN A 116 -10.39 -20.05 -18.79
N ILE A 117 -10.05 -21.34 -18.78
CA ILE A 117 -10.69 -22.30 -17.87
C ILE A 117 -10.40 -21.93 -16.42
N ILE A 118 -11.48 -21.76 -15.64
CA ILE A 118 -11.46 -21.23 -14.28
C ILE A 118 -11.52 -22.38 -13.26
N GLY A 119 -12.47 -23.33 -13.41
CA GLY A 119 -12.74 -24.39 -12.44
C GLY A 119 -11.76 -25.56 -12.51
N GLN A 120 -10.76 -25.58 -11.63
CA GLN A 120 -9.70 -26.60 -11.66
C GLN A 120 -9.79 -27.66 -10.54
N PHE A 121 -10.55 -27.40 -9.47
CA PHE A 121 -10.51 -28.21 -8.25
C PHE A 121 -11.67 -29.20 -8.09
N GLY A 122 -12.77 -29.06 -8.84
CA GLY A 122 -13.94 -29.94 -8.74
C GLY A 122 -14.74 -29.81 -7.45
N VAL A 123 -14.60 -28.69 -6.74
CA VAL A 123 -15.27 -28.44 -5.45
C VAL A 123 -16.23 -27.25 -5.50
N GLY A 124 -16.12 -26.39 -6.50
CA GLY A 124 -16.88 -25.15 -6.58
C GLY A 124 -18.41 -25.34 -6.56
N PHE A 125 -18.92 -26.43 -7.17
CA PHE A 125 -20.34 -26.76 -7.12
C PHE A 125 -20.87 -26.95 -5.71
N TYR A 126 -20.10 -27.61 -4.84
CA TYR A 126 -20.52 -27.92 -3.48
C TYR A 126 -20.58 -26.68 -2.58
N SER A 127 -19.94 -25.57 -2.96
CA SER A 127 -20.07 -24.30 -2.24
C SER A 127 -21.52 -23.80 -2.15
N ALA A 128 -22.38 -24.21 -3.11
CA ALA A 128 -23.79 -23.88 -3.09
C ALA A 128 -24.51 -24.43 -1.84
N PHE A 129 -24.06 -25.54 -1.27
CA PHE A 129 -24.65 -26.11 -0.04
C PHE A 129 -24.33 -25.31 1.23
N MET A 130 -23.43 -24.32 1.16
CA MET A 130 -23.26 -23.36 2.25
C MET A 130 -24.57 -22.59 2.50
N VAL A 131 -25.30 -22.26 1.43
CA VAL A 131 -26.55 -21.48 1.49
C VAL A 131 -27.80 -22.30 1.16
N ALA A 132 -27.66 -23.45 0.50
CA ALA A 132 -28.76 -24.27 0.03
C ALA A 132 -29.19 -25.36 1.02
N SER A 133 -30.47 -25.56 1.16
CA SER A 133 -31.08 -26.75 1.78
C SER A 133 -31.31 -27.87 0.75
N LYS A 134 -31.43 -27.51 -0.53
CA LYS A 134 -31.59 -28.42 -1.65
C LYS A 134 -31.11 -27.74 -2.93
N ILE A 135 -30.54 -28.50 -3.87
CA ILE A 135 -30.14 -28.04 -5.20
C ILE A 135 -30.77 -28.96 -6.25
N GLU A 136 -31.29 -28.35 -7.30
CA GLU A 136 -31.75 -29.01 -8.51
C GLU A 136 -30.88 -28.53 -9.69
N VAL A 137 -30.41 -29.48 -10.52
CA VAL A 137 -29.63 -29.18 -11.73
C VAL A 137 -30.33 -29.81 -12.92
N LEU A 138 -30.98 -28.98 -13.75
CA LEU A 138 -31.60 -29.38 -15.01
C LEU A 138 -30.61 -29.10 -16.14
N THR A 139 -30.19 -30.15 -16.86
CA THR A 139 -29.12 -30.00 -17.86
C THR A 139 -29.38 -30.85 -19.10
N LYS A 140 -28.87 -30.38 -20.25
CA LYS A 140 -28.97 -31.05 -21.54
C LYS A 140 -27.80 -30.72 -22.43
N THR A 141 -27.18 -31.72 -23.03
CA THR A 141 -26.15 -31.55 -24.06
C THR A 141 -26.79 -31.27 -25.42
N TYR A 142 -26.03 -30.74 -26.38
CA TYR A 142 -26.51 -30.51 -27.73
C TYR A 142 -27.03 -31.83 -28.36
N ASN A 143 -28.25 -31.82 -28.85
CA ASN A 143 -28.96 -33.00 -29.38
C ASN A 143 -29.08 -34.22 -28.42
N GLY A 144 -28.78 -34.05 -27.13
CA GLY A 144 -28.87 -35.10 -26.12
C GLY A 144 -30.22 -35.15 -25.40
N GLN A 145 -30.34 -36.10 -24.46
CA GLN A 145 -31.44 -36.21 -23.52
C GLN A 145 -31.23 -35.23 -22.35
N GLY A 146 -32.32 -34.62 -21.86
CA GLY A 146 -32.29 -33.79 -20.64
C GLY A 146 -32.38 -34.64 -19.38
N TYR A 147 -31.68 -34.18 -18.33
CA TYR A 147 -31.64 -34.83 -17.01
C TYR A 147 -31.82 -33.81 -15.88
N LEU A 148 -32.51 -34.24 -14.82
CA LEU A 148 -32.61 -33.52 -13.56
C LEU A 148 -31.81 -34.27 -12.51
N PHE A 149 -30.80 -33.59 -11.95
CA PHE A 149 -30.05 -34.02 -10.76
C PHE A 149 -30.61 -33.27 -9.55
N THR A 150 -30.86 -33.99 -8.44
CA THR A 150 -31.35 -33.38 -7.18
C THR A 150 -30.53 -33.90 -6.02
N SER A 151 -30.06 -32.98 -5.14
CA SER A 151 -29.37 -33.32 -3.90
C SER A 151 -29.66 -32.32 -2.78
N ASP A 152 -29.65 -32.79 -1.57
CA ASP A 152 -29.67 -31.97 -0.32
C ASP A 152 -28.27 -31.75 0.30
N GLY A 153 -27.24 -32.24 -0.38
CA GLY A 153 -25.86 -32.12 0.08
C GLY A 153 -25.49 -33.02 1.25
N GLN A 154 -26.23 -34.11 1.48
CA GLN A 154 -25.93 -35.09 2.54
C GLN A 154 -25.30 -36.36 1.99
N GLU A 155 -26.09 -37.46 1.88
CA GLU A 155 -25.55 -38.78 1.57
C GLU A 155 -25.85 -39.24 0.15
N SER A 156 -26.86 -38.65 -0.50
CA SER A 156 -27.36 -39.15 -1.76
C SER A 156 -27.80 -38.05 -2.74
N TYR A 157 -27.91 -38.45 -3.98
CA TYR A 157 -28.49 -37.64 -5.03
C TYR A 157 -29.38 -38.52 -5.91
N THR A 158 -30.29 -37.89 -6.65
CA THR A 158 -31.11 -38.56 -7.66
C THR A 158 -30.85 -37.99 -9.03
N ILE A 159 -30.93 -38.85 -10.07
CA ILE A 159 -30.88 -38.43 -11.46
C ILE A 159 -32.11 -39.05 -12.17
N GLU A 160 -32.91 -38.20 -12.78
CA GLU A 160 -34.08 -38.64 -13.59
C GLU A 160 -34.06 -37.96 -14.96
N GLU A 161 -34.65 -38.62 -15.94
CA GLU A 161 -34.85 -38.01 -17.24
C GLU A 161 -35.92 -36.92 -17.15
N LYS A 162 -35.59 -35.72 -17.65
CA LYS A 162 -36.53 -34.60 -17.68
C LYS A 162 -36.28 -33.75 -18.91
N ASP A 163 -37.35 -33.41 -19.61
CA ASP A 163 -37.24 -32.59 -20.80
C ASP A 163 -36.71 -31.20 -20.49
N LYS A 164 -35.79 -30.75 -21.33
CA LYS A 164 -35.27 -29.40 -21.38
C LYS A 164 -35.18 -28.97 -22.85
N GLU A 165 -35.74 -27.81 -23.16
CA GLU A 165 -35.82 -27.35 -24.55
C GLU A 165 -34.44 -26.98 -25.11
N THR A 166 -33.66 -26.22 -24.34
CA THR A 166 -32.38 -25.66 -24.76
C THR A 166 -31.18 -26.42 -24.20
N THR A 167 -30.08 -26.43 -24.94
CA THR A 167 -28.76 -26.88 -24.45
C THR A 167 -28.29 -26.01 -23.30
N GLY A 168 -27.53 -26.59 -22.37
CA GLY A 168 -26.94 -25.88 -21.24
C GLY A 168 -27.40 -26.40 -19.89
N THR A 169 -27.11 -25.68 -18.83
CA THR A 169 -27.40 -26.09 -17.46
C THR A 169 -28.17 -25.01 -16.72
N GLU A 170 -29.14 -25.42 -15.92
CA GLU A 170 -29.91 -24.59 -15.02
C GLU A 170 -29.79 -25.15 -13.59
N ILE A 171 -29.29 -24.36 -12.66
CA ILE A 171 -29.09 -24.71 -11.26
C ILE A 171 -30.05 -23.91 -10.41
N THR A 172 -30.98 -24.57 -9.75
CA THR A 172 -31.93 -23.96 -8.79
C THR A 172 -31.51 -24.27 -7.38
N ILE A 173 -31.23 -23.24 -6.60
CA ILE A 173 -30.81 -23.27 -5.21
C ILE A 173 -31.98 -22.94 -4.32
N TYR A 174 -32.41 -23.87 -3.47
CA TYR A 174 -33.42 -23.64 -2.44
C TYR A 174 -32.70 -23.18 -1.15
N LEU A 175 -32.89 -21.93 -0.76
CA LEU A 175 -32.14 -21.36 0.35
C LEU A 175 -32.51 -21.96 1.72
N LYS A 176 -31.52 -22.10 2.58
CA LYS A 176 -31.71 -22.40 4.01
C LYS A 176 -32.56 -21.31 4.66
N LYS A 177 -33.24 -21.66 5.75
CA LYS A 177 -33.95 -20.65 6.56
C LYS A 177 -32.95 -19.76 7.28
N SER A 178 -33.20 -18.45 7.27
CA SER A 178 -32.41 -17.49 8.04
C SER A 178 -32.47 -17.78 9.53
N SER A 179 -31.39 -17.50 10.24
CA SER A 179 -31.25 -17.60 11.70
C SER A 179 -30.87 -16.25 12.28
N LYS A 180 -30.66 -16.16 13.60
CA LYS A 180 -30.14 -14.94 14.22
C LYS A 180 -28.67 -14.64 13.85
N GLU A 181 -27.94 -15.66 13.44
CA GLU A 181 -26.50 -15.57 13.13
C GLU A 181 -26.25 -15.40 11.64
N VAL A 182 -27.12 -15.95 10.77
CA VAL A 182 -26.94 -15.92 9.32
C VAL A 182 -28.23 -15.54 8.62
N ASP A 183 -28.18 -14.47 7.84
CA ASP A 183 -29.30 -13.98 7.02
C ASP A 183 -29.19 -14.49 5.59
N TYR A 184 -29.84 -15.62 5.29
CA TYR A 184 -29.93 -16.17 3.93
C TYR A 184 -30.97 -15.43 3.08
N ASP A 185 -31.93 -14.73 3.68
CA ASP A 185 -32.99 -14.03 2.94
C ASP A 185 -32.46 -12.81 2.19
N SER A 186 -31.34 -12.25 2.66
CA SER A 186 -30.64 -11.16 1.94
C SER A 186 -30.25 -11.54 0.51
N TYR A 187 -29.99 -12.82 0.23
CA TYR A 187 -29.69 -13.29 -1.13
C TYR A 187 -30.91 -13.31 -2.06
N LEU A 188 -32.12 -13.11 -1.55
CA LEU A 188 -33.32 -12.91 -2.34
C LEU A 188 -33.52 -11.47 -2.81
N GLU A 189 -32.66 -10.56 -2.34
CA GLU A 189 -32.72 -9.15 -2.72
C GLU A 189 -31.88 -8.88 -3.98
N GLN A 190 -32.49 -8.23 -4.97
CA GLN A 190 -31.85 -7.93 -6.25
C GLN A 190 -30.53 -7.17 -6.10
N TYR A 191 -30.51 -6.16 -5.20
CA TYR A 191 -29.31 -5.36 -4.96
C TYR A 191 -28.14 -6.22 -4.42
N LYS A 192 -28.44 -7.23 -3.59
CA LYS A 192 -27.42 -8.13 -3.05
C LYS A 192 -26.78 -8.96 -4.14
N ILE A 193 -27.60 -9.55 -5.03
CA ILE A 193 -27.10 -10.31 -6.19
C ILE A 193 -26.26 -9.43 -7.12
N LYS A 194 -26.75 -8.21 -7.44
CA LYS A 194 -26.00 -7.24 -8.25
C LYS A 194 -24.61 -6.93 -7.64
N ASN A 195 -24.58 -6.66 -6.34
CA ASN A 195 -23.34 -6.36 -5.64
C ASN A 195 -22.38 -7.56 -5.63
N LEU A 196 -22.89 -8.78 -5.47
CA LEU A 196 -22.05 -9.98 -5.52
C LEU A 196 -21.47 -10.21 -6.91
N VAL A 197 -22.28 -10.04 -7.98
CA VAL A 197 -21.78 -10.13 -9.35
C VAL A 197 -20.71 -9.07 -9.61
N LYS A 198 -20.96 -7.82 -9.24
CA LYS A 198 -19.99 -6.73 -9.38
C LYS A 198 -18.69 -7.00 -8.60
N LYS A 199 -18.79 -7.55 -7.39
CA LYS A 199 -17.64 -7.81 -6.54
C LYS A 199 -16.78 -8.97 -7.07
N TYR A 200 -17.40 -10.09 -7.41
CA TYR A 200 -16.68 -11.35 -7.65
C TYR A 200 -16.60 -11.78 -9.11
N SER A 201 -17.53 -11.35 -9.97
CA SER A 201 -17.73 -11.87 -11.32
C SER A 201 -17.86 -10.77 -12.39
N ASP A 202 -17.49 -9.52 -12.07
CA ASP A 202 -17.66 -8.37 -12.96
C ASP A 202 -16.97 -8.55 -14.32
N TYR A 203 -15.87 -9.29 -14.35
CA TYR A 203 -15.05 -9.48 -15.54
C TYR A 203 -15.13 -10.88 -16.15
N ILE A 204 -16.18 -11.63 -15.84
CA ILE A 204 -16.54 -12.83 -16.60
C ILE A 204 -16.88 -12.41 -18.03
N ARG A 205 -16.28 -13.08 -19.02
CA ARG A 205 -16.36 -12.68 -20.46
C ARG A 205 -17.74 -12.77 -21.09
N TYR A 206 -18.69 -13.44 -20.44
CA TYR A 206 -20.06 -13.59 -20.90
C TYR A 206 -20.99 -12.65 -20.13
N PRO A 207 -22.04 -12.07 -20.80
CA PRO A 207 -23.00 -11.23 -20.11
C PRO A 207 -23.75 -12.04 -19.04
N ILE A 208 -23.78 -11.51 -17.83
CA ILE A 208 -24.57 -12.02 -16.73
C ILE A 208 -25.82 -11.17 -16.64
N LYS A 209 -26.96 -11.72 -17.02
CA LYS A 209 -28.22 -11.00 -17.13
C LYS A 209 -29.17 -11.34 -15.99
N MET A 210 -29.98 -10.37 -15.59
CA MET A 210 -31.01 -10.54 -14.56
C MET A 210 -32.18 -9.62 -14.85
N MET A 211 -33.41 -10.13 -14.71
CA MET A 211 -34.61 -9.28 -14.67
C MET A 211 -34.61 -8.50 -13.36
N VAL A 212 -34.61 -7.18 -13.43
CA VAL A 212 -34.58 -6.28 -12.28
C VAL A 212 -35.79 -5.35 -12.33
N THR A 213 -36.36 -5.08 -11.17
CA THR A 213 -37.37 -4.05 -11.00
C THR A 213 -36.69 -2.71 -10.82
N LYS A 214 -36.93 -1.76 -11.72
CA LYS A 214 -36.51 -0.37 -11.61
C LYS A 214 -37.70 0.53 -11.35
N SER A 215 -37.65 1.33 -10.31
CA SER A 215 -38.63 2.39 -10.08
C SER A 215 -38.24 3.59 -10.92
N GLU A 216 -39.00 3.84 -11.99
CA GLU A 216 -38.84 5.00 -12.86
C GLU A 216 -39.89 6.07 -12.53
N GLN A 217 -39.48 7.34 -12.56
CA GLN A 217 -40.41 8.42 -12.33
C GLN A 217 -41.40 8.51 -13.49
N VAL A 218 -42.68 8.57 -13.15
CA VAL A 218 -43.75 8.69 -14.17
C VAL A 218 -43.62 10.03 -14.88
N LEU A 219 -43.65 10.03 -16.21
CA LEU A 219 -43.62 11.22 -17.02
C LEU A 219 -45.07 11.64 -17.35
N ASP A 220 -45.34 12.94 -17.36
CA ASP A 220 -46.61 13.50 -17.86
C ASP A 220 -46.69 13.45 -19.41
N LYS A 221 -47.78 13.95 -19.97
CA LYS A 221 -48.00 14.00 -21.41
C LYS A 221 -46.97 14.84 -22.18
N ASP A 222 -46.26 15.72 -21.48
CA ASP A 222 -45.27 16.62 -22.05
C ASP A 222 -43.83 16.08 -21.79
N GLY A 223 -43.69 14.85 -21.26
CA GLY A 223 -42.41 14.19 -20.99
C GLY A 223 -41.69 14.70 -19.74
N LYS A 224 -42.39 15.42 -18.87
CA LYS A 224 -41.82 15.95 -17.62
C LYS A 224 -42.05 14.98 -16.45
N PRO A 225 -41.08 14.82 -15.54
CA PRO A 225 -41.25 13.99 -14.37
C PRO A 225 -42.38 14.47 -13.45
N VAL A 226 -43.30 13.61 -13.08
CA VAL A 226 -44.34 13.88 -12.09
C VAL A 226 -43.79 13.64 -10.70
N GLU A 227 -43.76 14.71 -9.89
CA GLU A 227 -43.19 14.67 -8.55
C GLU A 227 -43.92 13.63 -7.65
N GLY A 228 -43.14 12.75 -7.01
CA GLY A 228 -43.67 11.74 -6.07
C GLY A 228 -44.40 10.56 -6.71
N LYS A 229 -44.43 10.43 -8.05
CA LYS A 229 -45.03 9.27 -8.73
C LYS A 229 -43.94 8.42 -9.39
N TYR A 230 -43.87 7.19 -8.99
CA TYR A 230 -42.94 6.17 -9.52
C TYR A 230 -43.75 4.95 -10.01
N GLU A 231 -43.28 4.33 -11.08
CA GLU A 231 -43.78 3.09 -11.62
C GLU A 231 -42.66 2.07 -11.68
N ASP A 232 -42.93 0.86 -11.16
CA ASP A 232 -41.98 -0.23 -11.21
C ASP A 232 -42.02 -0.94 -12.56
N LYS A 233 -40.88 -0.96 -13.25
CA LYS A 233 -40.71 -1.66 -14.52
C LYS A 233 -39.71 -2.80 -14.41
N GLU A 234 -40.05 -3.94 -14.96
CA GLU A 234 -39.11 -5.05 -15.12
C GLU A 234 -38.24 -4.83 -16.36
N VAL A 235 -36.95 -4.81 -16.17
CA VAL A 235 -35.93 -4.59 -17.22
C VAL A 235 -34.89 -5.69 -17.14
N LEU A 236 -34.56 -6.30 -18.30
CA LEU A 236 -33.42 -7.22 -18.38
C LEU A 236 -32.12 -6.40 -18.36
N GLU A 237 -31.31 -6.57 -17.30
CA GLU A 237 -30.08 -5.82 -17.11
C GLU A 237 -28.85 -6.75 -17.17
N THR A 238 -27.81 -6.34 -17.88
CA THR A 238 -26.49 -6.97 -17.80
C THR A 238 -25.75 -6.44 -16.59
N LEU A 239 -25.41 -7.33 -15.66
CA LEU A 239 -24.88 -6.97 -14.34
C LEU A 239 -23.37 -6.76 -14.31
N ASN A 240 -22.64 -7.37 -15.26
CA ASN A 240 -21.18 -7.37 -15.29
C ASN A 240 -20.62 -6.52 -16.43
N SER A 241 -19.36 -6.14 -16.30
CA SER A 241 -18.64 -5.30 -17.28
C SER A 241 -17.92 -6.12 -18.36
N MET A 242 -17.79 -7.43 -18.20
CA MET A 242 -17.16 -8.43 -19.09
C MET A 242 -15.68 -8.19 -19.40
N ILE A 243 -15.32 -7.01 -19.92
CA ILE A 243 -13.94 -6.69 -20.32
C ILE A 243 -13.29 -5.81 -19.26
N PRO A 244 -12.29 -6.33 -18.53
CA PRO A 244 -11.58 -5.54 -17.54
C PRO A 244 -10.73 -4.45 -18.20
N LEU A 245 -10.74 -3.27 -17.60
CA LEU A 245 -10.00 -2.09 -18.11
C LEU A 245 -8.52 -2.41 -18.33
N TRP A 246 -7.91 -3.18 -17.45
CA TRP A 246 -6.49 -3.56 -17.52
C TRP A 246 -6.15 -4.60 -18.59
N LYS A 247 -7.15 -5.21 -19.24
CA LYS A 247 -6.97 -6.12 -20.38
C LYS A 247 -7.14 -5.41 -21.72
N LYS A 248 -7.70 -4.20 -21.75
CA LYS A 248 -7.79 -3.39 -22.97
C LYS A 248 -6.41 -2.95 -23.45
N ASN A 249 -6.30 -2.61 -24.72
CA ASN A 249 -5.07 -1.98 -25.21
C ASN A 249 -4.92 -0.59 -24.57
N LYS A 250 -3.70 -0.22 -24.21
CA LYS A 250 -3.43 1.09 -23.57
C LYS A 250 -3.90 2.27 -24.43
N SER A 251 -3.88 2.13 -25.76
CA SER A 251 -4.39 3.13 -26.70
C SER A 251 -5.90 3.31 -26.73
N GLU A 252 -6.64 2.36 -26.15
CA GLU A 252 -8.12 2.37 -26.08
C GLU A 252 -8.63 2.86 -24.73
N VAL A 253 -7.73 3.16 -23.79
CA VAL A 253 -8.04 3.60 -22.42
C VAL A 253 -7.66 5.06 -22.27
N THR A 254 -8.65 5.88 -21.97
CA THR A 254 -8.46 7.32 -21.75
C THR A 254 -8.14 7.61 -20.27
N ASP A 255 -7.61 8.82 -19.99
CA ASP A 255 -7.41 9.25 -18.60
C ASP A 255 -8.75 9.38 -17.86
N GLU A 256 -9.83 9.75 -18.55
CA GLU A 256 -11.19 9.77 -18.00
C GLU A 256 -11.63 8.38 -17.55
N ASP A 257 -11.43 7.35 -18.36
CA ASP A 257 -11.74 5.96 -18.00
C ASP A 257 -10.98 5.53 -16.74
N LEU A 258 -9.70 5.89 -16.63
CA LEU A 258 -8.86 5.60 -15.47
C LEU A 258 -9.33 6.33 -14.22
N ASN A 259 -9.68 7.60 -14.35
CA ASN A 259 -10.17 8.44 -13.26
C ASN A 259 -11.52 7.95 -12.74
N GLU A 260 -12.46 7.63 -13.63
CA GLU A 260 -13.76 7.08 -13.26
C GLU A 260 -13.62 5.70 -12.61
N PHE A 261 -12.78 4.84 -13.18
CA PHE A 261 -12.49 3.54 -12.59
C PHE A 261 -11.94 3.67 -11.17
N TYR A 262 -10.95 4.55 -10.98
CA TYR A 262 -10.36 4.79 -9.66
C TYR A 262 -11.40 5.26 -8.63
N LYS A 263 -12.15 6.31 -8.96
CA LYS A 263 -13.18 6.87 -8.06
C LYS A 263 -14.25 5.83 -7.70
N ASN A 264 -14.75 5.12 -8.68
CA ASN A 264 -15.81 4.12 -8.46
C ASN A 264 -15.30 2.89 -7.70
N LYS A 265 -14.10 2.40 -8.06
CA LYS A 265 -13.56 1.16 -7.50
C LYS A 265 -13.03 1.30 -6.08
N PHE A 266 -12.42 2.45 -5.78
CA PHE A 266 -11.79 2.72 -4.48
C PHE A 266 -12.57 3.72 -3.63
N SER A 267 -13.77 4.12 -4.07
CA SER A 267 -14.67 5.04 -3.36
C SER A 267 -13.98 6.36 -3.00
N ASP A 268 -13.18 6.87 -3.93
CA ASP A 268 -12.53 8.17 -3.81
C ASP A 268 -13.34 9.24 -4.56
N TYR A 269 -13.29 10.48 -4.11
CA TYR A 269 -13.98 11.60 -4.73
C TYR A 269 -13.09 12.44 -5.65
N GLU A 270 -11.76 12.30 -5.52
CA GLU A 270 -10.78 12.98 -6.36
C GLU A 270 -10.20 12.04 -7.43
N ASN A 271 -9.62 12.65 -8.45
CA ASN A 271 -8.83 11.91 -9.42
C ASN A 271 -7.51 11.46 -8.79
N PRO A 272 -6.93 10.33 -9.19
CA PRO A 272 -5.61 9.93 -8.73
C PRO A 272 -4.56 10.92 -9.25
N LEU A 273 -3.51 11.14 -8.47
CA LEU A 273 -2.36 11.93 -8.91
C LEU A 273 -1.68 11.27 -10.11
N ALA A 274 -1.59 9.95 -10.13
CA ALA A 274 -1.04 9.23 -11.28
C ALA A 274 -1.65 7.83 -11.39
N SER A 275 -1.69 7.32 -12.62
CA SER A 275 -2.06 5.95 -12.95
C SER A 275 -0.89 5.23 -13.64
N LEU A 276 -0.76 3.93 -13.37
CA LEU A 276 0.22 3.05 -13.98
C LEU A 276 -0.51 1.86 -14.60
N PHE A 277 -0.30 1.68 -15.89
CA PHE A 277 -0.76 0.53 -16.64
C PHE A 277 0.43 -0.37 -16.93
N VAL A 278 0.51 -1.53 -16.29
CA VAL A 278 1.63 -2.47 -16.37
C VAL A 278 1.15 -3.77 -17.02
N ARG A 279 1.83 -4.17 -18.07
CA ARG A 279 1.64 -5.48 -18.71
C ARG A 279 2.99 -6.17 -18.83
N VAL A 280 3.10 -7.34 -18.30
CA VAL A 280 4.30 -8.17 -18.36
C VAL A 280 3.94 -9.50 -19.02
N ASP A 281 4.64 -9.80 -20.11
CA ASP A 281 4.52 -11.07 -20.83
C ASP A 281 5.91 -11.71 -20.90
N GLY A 282 6.12 -12.79 -20.14
CA GLY A 282 7.41 -13.45 -20.04
C GLY A 282 7.30 -14.80 -19.33
N LYS A 283 8.30 -15.12 -18.48
CA LYS A 283 8.23 -16.33 -17.62
C LYS A 283 7.11 -16.26 -16.59
N ILE A 284 6.73 -15.07 -16.20
CA ILE A 284 5.58 -14.74 -15.37
C ILE A 284 4.78 -13.72 -16.16
N THR A 285 3.48 -13.98 -16.32
CA THR A 285 2.57 -13.10 -17.04
C THR A 285 1.58 -12.47 -16.07
N TYR A 286 1.51 -11.14 -16.07
CA TYR A 286 0.50 -10.42 -15.29
C TYR A 286 0.18 -9.05 -15.87
N ASP A 287 -1.01 -8.58 -15.59
CA ASP A 287 -1.44 -7.20 -15.79
C ASP A 287 -1.62 -6.51 -14.45
N ALA A 288 -1.26 -5.25 -14.35
CA ALA A 288 -1.57 -4.44 -13.17
C ALA A 288 -2.06 -3.06 -13.58
N LEU A 289 -3.04 -2.57 -12.83
CA LEU A 289 -3.53 -1.20 -12.91
C LEU A 289 -3.40 -0.59 -11.52
N LEU A 290 -2.49 0.38 -11.40
CA LEU A 290 -2.11 0.96 -10.12
C LEU A 290 -2.36 2.46 -10.13
N PHE A 291 -2.69 3.02 -8.97
CA PHE A 291 -3.00 4.43 -8.79
C PHE A 291 -2.28 5.00 -7.58
N ILE A 292 -1.73 6.18 -7.73
CA ILE A 292 -1.19 6.99 -6.65
C ILE A 292 -2.26 8.03 -6.31
N PRO A 293 -2.82 8.05 -5.09
CA PRO A 293 -3.81 9.05 -4.68
C PRO A 293 -3.27 10.48 -4.75
N SER A 294 -4.15 11.47 -4.92
CA SER A 294 -3.81 12.90 -4.88
C SER A 294 -3.67 13.42 -3.45
N HIS A 295 -4.30 12.76 -2.50
CA HIS A 295 -4.35 13.15 -1.08
C HIS A 295 -4.16 11.94 -0.16
N ILE A 296 -3.86 12.21 1.10
CA ILE A 296 -3.71 11.17 2.13
C ILE A 296 -5.10 10.60 2.46
N PRO A 297 -5.34 9.28 2.29
CA PRO A 297 -6.56 8.64 2.79
C PRO A 297 -6.71 8.90 4.31
N TYR A 298 -7.91 9.29 4.73
CA TYR A 298 -8.17 9.73 6.13
C TYR A 298 -7.75 8.70 7.20
N ASN A 299 -7.74 7.42 6.84
CA ASN A 299 -7.40 6.32 7.76
C ASN A 299 -6.00 5.72 7.52
N LEU A 300 -5.15 6.33 6.67
CA LEU A 300 -3.85 5.76 6.26
C LEU A 300 -2.93 5.41 7.44
N TYR A 301 -3.01 6.20 8.51
CA TYR A 301 -2.20 6.04 9.73
C TYR A 301 -2.97 5.41 10.90
N SER A 302 -4.21 4.91 10.67
CA SER A 302 -4.96 4.23 11.71
C SER A 302 -4.60 2.73 11.76
N ASP A 303 -4.73 2.12 12.94
CA ASP A 303 -4.52 0.67 13.13
C ASP A 303 -5.49 -0.19 12.31
N SER A 304 -6.63 0.39 11.91
CA SER A 304 -7.62 -0.28 11.06
C SER A 304 -7.28 -0.23 9.56
N TYR A 305 -6.21 0.47 9.16
CA TYR A 305 -5.84 0.55 7.76
C TYR A 305 -5.19 -0.74 7.27
N GLU A 306 -5.86 -1.41 6.35
CA GLU A 306 -5.32 -2.58 5.68
C GLU A 306 -4.69 -2.19 4.34
N ARG A 307 -3.36 -2.35 4.25
CA ARG A 307 -2.64 -2.20 2.98
C ARG A 307 -2.92 -3.37 2.06
N GLY A 308 -2.73 -3.19 0.78
CA GLY A 308 -2.74 -4.26 -0.20
C GLY A 308 -3.38 -3.86 -1.51
N LEU A 309 -3.02 -4.59 -2.56
CA LEU A 309 -3.64 -4.47 -3.88
C LEU A 309 -4.71 -5.53 -4.03
N GLN A 310 -5.73 -5.23 -4.85
CA GLN A 310 -6.70 -6.24 -5.23
C GLN A 310 -6.03 -7.31 -6.09
N LEU A 311 -6.31 -8.55 -5.77
CA LEU A 311 -5.79 -9.69 -6.50
C LEU A 311 -6.87 -10.31 -7.37
N TYR A 312 -6.55 -10.47 -8.63
CA TYR A 312 -7.33 -11.21 -9.61
C TYR A 312 -6.53 -12.37 -10.17
N SER A 313 -7.21 -13.42 -10.54
CA SER A 313 -6.65 -14.50 -11.35
C SER A 313 -7.59 -14.81 -12.51
N LYS A 314 -7.09 -14.61 -13.75
CA LYS A 314 -7.87 -14.76 -14.97
C LYS A 314 -9.16 -13.93 -14.98
N GLY A 315 -9.12 -12.72 -14.46
CA GLY A 315 -10.26 -11.80 -14.37
C GLY A 315 -11.23 -12.10 -13.22
N ILE A 316 -10.96 -13.11 -12.39
CA ILE A 316 -11.76 -13.42 -11.20
C ILE A 316 -11.14 -12.77 -9.97
N PHE A 317 -11.97 -12.11 -9.20
CA PHE A 317 -11.56 -11.51 -7.92
C PHE A 317 -11.22 -12.60 -6.89
N ILE A 318 -10.05 -12.49 -6.28
CA ILE A 318 -9.51 -13.42 -5.29
C ILE A 318 -9.49 -12.79 -3.90
N LYS A 319 -8.83 -11.63 -3.76
CA LYS A 319 -8.61 -10.97 -2.47
C LYS A 319 -8.59 -9.45 -2.64
N ASP A 320 -9.22 -8.73 -1.71
CA ASP A 320 -9.29 -7.26 -1.77
C ASP A 320 -7.98 -6.59 -1.32
N LYS A 321 -7.36 -7.11 -0.27
CA LYS A 321 -6.15 -6.57 0.32
C LYS A 321 -5.03 -7.62 0.35
N CYS A 322 -4.39 -7.83 -0.80
CA CYS A 322 -3.22 -8.70 -0.90
C CYS A 322 -1.97 -7.92 -0.46
N GLN A 323 -1.62 -8.06 0.82
CA GLN A 323 -0.50 -7.34 1.44
C GLN A 323 0.84 -7.77 0.87
N GLU A 324 0.92 -8.99 0.37
CA GLU A 324 2.11 -9.61 -0.20
C GLU A 324 2.55 -8.95 -1.52
N LEU A 325 1.66 -8.21 -2.18
CA LEU A 325 1.92 -7.56 -3.47
C LEU A 325 2.59 -6.19 -3.35
N ILE A 326 2.62 -5.59 -2.15
CA ILE A 326 3.14 -4.25 -1.98
C ILE A 326 3.80 -4.07 -0.60
N PRO A 327 5.00 -3.46 -0.53
CA PRO A 327 5.66 -3.21 0.74
C PRO A 327 4.93 -2.11 1.54
N ASP A 328 5.20 -2.07 2.86
CA ASP A 328 4.50 -1.17 3.77
C ASP A 328 4.69 0.31 3.42
N TYR A 329 5.86 0.70 3.01
CA TYR A 329 6.16 2.09 2.65
C TYR A 329 5.46 2.59 1.37
N LEU A 330 4.85 1.68 0.58
CA LEU A 330 3.99 2.00 -0.56
C LEU A 330 2.50 1.75 -0.27
N LYS A 331 2.11 1.62 0.99
CA LYS A 331 0.74 1.29 1.41
C LYS A 331 -0.33 2.26 0.90
N PHE A 332 0.04 3.47 0.50
CA PHE A 332 -0.87 4.44 -0.10
C PHE A 332 -1.34 4.06 -1.52
N VAL A 333 -0.58 3.21 -2.22
CA VAL A 333 -0.93 2.82 -3.60
C VAL A 333 -2.20 1.98 -3.60
N LYS A 334 -3.13 2.35 -4.47
CA LYS A 334 -4.35 1.60 -4.76
C LYS A 334 -4.20 0.88 -6.09
N GLY A 335 -4.97 -0.17 -6.30
CA GLY A 335 -4.92 -0.85 -7.59
C GLY A 335 -5.15 -2.34 -7.49
N LEU A 336 -4.80 -3.01 -8.58
CA LEU A 336 -5.00 -4.44 -8.72
C LEU A 336 -3.86 -5.09 -9.51
N VAL A 337 -3.74 -6.40 -9.33
CA VAL A 337 -2.88 -7.29 -10.11
C VAL A 337 -3.72 -8.47 -10.56
N ASP A 338 -3.64 -8.83 -11.85
CA ASP A 338 -4.30 -10.00 -12.46
C ASP A 338 -3.26 -10.90 -13.11
N SER A 339 -3.12 -12.13 -12.61
CA SER A 339 -2.23 -13.15 -13.18
C SER A 339 -2.86 -14.53 -13.16
N GLY A 340 -2.68 -15.26 -14.25
CA GLY A 340 -3.05 -16.68 -14.32
C GLY A 340 -2.04 -17.63 -13.69
N ASP A 341 -0.85 -17.13 -13.32
CA ASP A 341 0.28 -17.93 -12.86
C ASP A 341 0.29 -18.14 -11.34
N PHE A 342 -0.63 -17.50 -10.61
CA PHE A 342 -0.75 -17.70 -9.17
C PHE A 342 -1.17 -19.11 -8.81
N SER A 343 -0.45 -19.75 -7.88
CA SER A 343 -0.87 -21.00 -7.27
C SER A 343 -1.92 -20.70 -6.20
N LEU A 344 -3.19 -20.86 -6.58
CA LEU A 344 -4.33 -20.68 -5.68
C LEU A 344 -4.56 -21.97 -4.88
N ASN A 345 -5.00 -21.84 -3.62
CA ASN A 345 -5.55 -22.96 -2.86
C ASN A 345 -6.94 -23.34 -3.39
N ILE A 346 -7.52 -24.40 -2.84
CA ILE A 346 -8.83 -24.93 -3.26
C ILE A 346 -9.94 -23.89 -3.15
N SER A 347 -9.94 -23.06 -2.08
CA SER A 347 -10.94 -22.00 -1.88
C SER A 347 -10.69 -20.75 -2.72
N ARG A 348 -9.51 -20.61 -3.30
CA ARG A 348 -9.05 -19.37 -3.95
C ARG A 348 -9.07 -18.13 -3.04
N GLU A 349 -9.14 -18.32 -1.73
CA GLU A 349 -9.12 -17.23 -0.75
C GLU A 349 -7.75 -17.00 -0.16
N MET A 350 -6.90 -18.03 -0.15
CA MET A 350 -5.53 -17.95 0.33
C MET A 350 -4.56 -18.27 -0.80
N LEU A 351 -3.51 -17.49 -0.85
CA LEU A 351 -2.36 -17.73 -1.69
C LEU A 351 -1.34 -18.53 -0.91
N GLN A 352 -0.80 -19.54 -1.53
CA GLN A 352 0.44 -20.12 -1.04
C GLN A 352 1.55 -19.09 -1.30
N GLN A 353 2.36 -18.81 -0.28
CA GLN A 353 3.58 -18.00 -0.49
C GLN A 353 4.40 -18.66 -1.62
N SER A 354 4.40 -18.00 -2.76
CA SER A 354 5.06 -18.56 -3.94
C SER A 354 6.15 -17.59 -4.43
N PRO A 355 7.25 -18.12 -4.98
CA PRO A 355 8.28 -17.30 -5.63
C PRO A 355 7.72 -16.38 -6.73
N ILE A 356 6.60 -16.75 -7.33
CA ILE A 356 5.90 -15.93 -8.34
C ILE A 356 5.34 -14.66 -7.72
N MET A 357 4.70 -14.77 -6.55
CA MET A 357 4.15 -13.63 -5.82
C MET A 357 5.23 -12.62 -5.47
N GLN A 358 6.35 -13.10 -4.92
CA GLN A 358 7.47 -12.25 -4.56
C GLN A 358 8.03 -11.50 -5.78
N LYS A 359 8.22 -12.19 -6.91
CA LYS A 359 8.72 -11.57 -8.15
C LYS A 359 7.75 -10.53 -8.73
N ILE A 360 6.45 -10.78 -8.63
CA ILE A 360 5.43 -9.79 -9.06
C ILE A 360 5.51 -8.57 -8.13
N SER A 361 5.57 -8.78 -6.81
CA SER A 361 5.69 -7.71 -5.82
C SER A 361 6.93 -6.84 -6.07
N GLU A 362 8.11 -7.44 -6.25
CA GLU A 362 9.36 -6.73 -6.55
C GLU A 362 9.27 -5.91 -7.85
N ASN A 363 8.60 -6.45 -8.86
CA ASN A 363 8.41 -5.74 -10.13
C ASN A 363 7.39 -4.60 -10.00
N VAL A 364 6.29 -4.82 -9.30
CA VAL A 364 5.28 -3.78 -8.99
C VAL A 364 5.92 -2.63 -8.22
N GLU A 365 6.68 -2.93 -7.16
CA GLU A 365 7.47 -1.97 -6.39
C GLU A 365 8.36 -1.12 -7.30
N LYS A 366 9.16 -1.78 -8.12
CA LYS A 366 10.05 -1.12 -9.08
C LYS A 366 9.29 -0.20 -10.04
N LYS A 367 8.17 -0.66 -10.60
CA LYS A 367 7.35 0.12 -11.53
C LYS A 367 6.73 1.36 -10.88
N ILE A 368 6.30 1.27 -9.62
CA ILE A 368 5.79 2.41 -8.86
C ILE A 368 6.92 3.44 -8.67
N VAL A 369 8.10 3.00 -8.23
CA VAL A 369 9.24 3.90 -8.00
C VAL A 369 9.75 4.52 -9.31
N GLU A 370 9.80 3.75 -10.41
CA GLU A 370 10.11 4.29 -11.74
C GLU A 370 9.11 5.39 -12.14
N LYS A 371 7.82 5.20 -11.86
CA LYS A 371 6.80 6.23 -12.13
C LYS A 371 6.98 7.48 -11.29
N LEU A 372 7.33 7.33 -10.00
CA LEU A 372 7.64 8.46 -9.12
C LEU A 372 8.86 9.26 -9.64
N LYS A 373 9.92 8.58 -10.05
CA LYS A 373 11.10 9.21 -10.67
C LYS A 373 10.75 9.92 -11.98
N ASP A 374 9.87 9.34 -12.80
CA ASP A 374 9.38 9.95 -14.04
C ASP A 374 8.60 11.24 -13.75
N ILE A 375 7.65 11.21 -12.79
CA ILE A 375 6.89 12.40 -12.39
C ILE A 375 7.85 13.49 -11.86
N LYS A 376 8.82 13.12 -11.01
CA LYS A 376 9.81 14.06 -10.48
C LYS A 376 10.58 14.78 -11.60
N LYS A 377 10.89 14.07 -12.69
CA LYS A 377 11.64 14.60 -13.82
C LYS A 377 10.77 15.44 -14.77
N THR A 378 9.51 15.05 -14.99
CA THR A 378 8.64 15.65 -16.01
C THR A 378 7.73 16.74 -15.47
N ASP A 379 7.35 16.66 -14.18
CA ASP A 379 6.44 17.58 -13.49
C ASP A 379 6.80 17.64 -12.00
N PHE A 380 7.78 18.48 -11.69
CA PHE A 380 8.32 18.59 -10.33
C PHE A 380 7.29 19.12 -9.32
N ASP A 381 6.41 20.05 -9.73
CA ASP A 381 5.37 20.59 -8.83
C ASP A 381 4.34 19.51 -8.45
N LYS A 382 3.98 18.68 -9.40
CA LYS A 382 3.14 17.48 -9.14
C LYS A 382 3.86 16.50 -8.22
N TYR A 383 5.17 16.33 -8.39
CA TYR A 383 5.97 15.49 -7.50
C TYR A 383 6.05 16.06 -6.09
N VAL A 384 6.17 17.37 -5.93
CA VAL A 384 6.12 18.05 -4.61
C VAL A 384 4.77 17.83 -3.91
N THR A 385 3.67 17.84 -4.66
CA THR A 385 2.34 17.50 -4.12
C THR A 385 2.31 16.07 -3.58
N PHE A 386 2.85 15.11 -4.33
CA PHE A 386 3.04 13.73 -3.88
C PHE A 386 3.91 13.66 -2.62
N TRP A 387 5.05 14.35 -2.65
CA TRP A 387 6.05 14.31 -1.58
C TRP A 387 5.51 14.82 -0.24
N LYS A 388 4.75 15.91 -0.26
CA LYS A 388 4.08 16.45 0.94
C LYS A 388 3.12 15.46 1.57
N SER A 389 2.48 14.60 0.77
CA SER A 389 1.51 13.61 1.25
C SER A 389 2.16 12.29 1.68
N PHE A 390 3.18 11.83 0.96
CA PHE A 390 3.68 10.45 1.10
C PHE A 390 5.21 10.35 1.23
N GLY A 391 5.93 11.47 1.26
CA GLY A 391 7.39 11.49 1.34
C GLY A 391 7.94 10.79 2.58
N GLU A 392 7.27 10.94 3.72
CA GLU A 392 7.64 10.24 4.96
C GLU A 392 7.61 8.71 4.81
N LEU A 393 6.60 8.17 4.09
CA LEU A 393 6.52 6.74 3.84
C LEU A 393 7.66 6.25 2.96
N VAL A 394 8.07 7.04 1.95
CA VAL A 394 9.22 6.70 1.11
C VAL A 394 10.52 6.67 1.93
N LYS A 395 10.74 7.66 2.81
CA LYS A 395 11.86 7.71 3.74
C LYS A 395 11.83 6.53 4.71
N TYR A 396 10.64 6.21 5.23
CA TYR A 396 10.43 5.02 6.07
C TYR A 396 10.82 3.72 5.34
N GLY A 397 10.62 3.65 4.01
CA GLY A 397 11.06 2.52 3.19
C GLY A 397 12.57 2.30 3.23
N ILE A 398 13.37 3.36 3.27
CA ILE A 398 14.82 3.28 3.42
C ILE A 398 15.18 2.82 4.84
N TYR A 399 14.57 3.44 5.86
CA TYR A 399 14.82 3.13 7.26
C TYR A 399 14.42 1.69 7.62
N SER A 400 13.18 1.29 7.34
CA SER A 400 12.63 -0.01 7.72
C SER A 400 13.29 -1.21 7.02
N THR A 401 13.97 -0.96 5.91
CA THR A 401 14.76 -1.97 5.18
C THR A 401 16.26 -1.92 5.51
N TYR A 402 16.64 -1.14 6.52
CA TYR A 402 18.05 -0.96 6.91
C TYR A 402 18.95 -0.60 5.71
N GLY A 403 18.45 0.27 4.82
CA GLY A 403 19.16 0.69 3.61
C GLY A 403 19.19 -0.33 2.46
N ALA A 404 18.60 -1.52 2.60
CA ALA A 404 18.59 -2.52 1.51
C ALA A 404 17.88 -2.02 0.22
N LYS A 405 17.00 -1.02 0.34
CA LYS A 405 16.30 -0.39 -0.79
C LYS A 405 16.89 0.97 -1.19
N LYS A 406 18.07 1.35 -0.68
CA LYS A 406 18.65 2.67 -0.98
C LYS A 406 18.80 2.94 -2.48
N GLU A 407 19.36 2.02 -3.24
CA GLU A 407 19.56 2.16 -4.67
C GLU A 407 18.25 2.35 -5.46
N LEU A 408 17.16 1.77 -4.95
CA LEU A 408 15.85 1.94 -5.56
C LEU A 408 15.26 3.31 -5.25
N LEU A 409 15.37 3.77 -3.98
CA LEU A 409 14.61 4.89 -3.44
C LEU A 409 15.38 6.22 -3.37
N GLN A 410 16.71 6.21 -3.27
CA GLN A 410 17.51 7.44 -3.05
C GLN A 410 17.22 8.56 -4.05
N ASP A 411 16.99 8.22 -5.34
CA ASP A 411 16.67 9.22 -6.37
C ASP A 411 15.24 9.76 -6.28
N THR A 412 14.40 9.23 -5.40
CA THR A 412 13.07 9.79 -5.16
C THR A 412 13.07 10.89 -4.10
N LEU A 413 14.13 10.97 -3.29
CA LEU A 413 14.20 11.91 -2.19
C LEU A 413 14.35 13.36 -2.67
N ILE A 414 13.63 14.24 -1.97
CA ILE A 414 13.78 15.68 -2.09
C ILE A 414 13.76 16.30 -0.69
N PHE A 415 14.50 17.37 -0.50
CA PHE A 415 14.63 18.08 0.76
C PHE A 415 14.60 19.59 0.56
N HIS A 416 14.28 20.35 1.58
CA HIS A 416 14.64 21.77 1.62
C HIS A 416 16.15 21.91 1.79
N SER A 417 16.71 23.03 1.33
CA SER A 417 18.12 23.32 1.53
C SER A 417 18.37 24.79 1.82
N LEU A 418 19.52 25.09 2.39
CA LEU A 418 19.88 26.43 2.86
C LEU A 418 19.84 27.49 1.74
N ASN A 419 20.29 27.14 0.55
CA ASN A 419 20.31 28.04 -0.60
C ASN A 419 19.00 28.03 -1.41
N ASN A 420 18.01 27.18 -1.05
CA ASN A 420 16.70 27.06 -1.69
C ASN A 420 15.59 26.90 -0.64
N GLU A 421 15.57 27.76 0.37
CA GLU A 421 14.73 27.63 1.58
C GLU A 421 13.24 27.38 1.31
N ASP A 422 12.71 27.95 0.21
CA ASP A 422 11.29 27.84 -0.16
C ASP A 422 10.98 26.74 -1.16
N LYS A 423 12.01 25.99 -1.63
CA LYS A 423 11.86 24.97 -2.67
C LYS A 423 12.57 23.69 -2.29
N TYR A 424 11.95 22.57 -2.64
CA TYR A 424 12.63 21.29 -2.56
C TYR A 424 13.71 21.15 -3.65
N ILE A 425 14.79 20.47 -3.30
CA ILE A 425 15.82 20.01 -4.23
C ILE A 425 16.03 18.51 -4.11
N SER A 426 16.48 17.87 -5.17
CA SER A 426 16.89 16.47 -5.12
C SER A 426 18.35 16.33 -4.65
N LEU A 427 18.73 15.12 -4.22
CA LEU A 427 20.13 14.83 -3.92
C LEU A 427 21.04 15.00 -5.14
N ALA A 428 20.52 14.72 -6.34
CA ALA A 428 21.24 14.95 -7.60
C ALA A 428 21.49 16.44 -7.85
N ASP A 429 20.48 17.31 -7.64
CA ASP A 429 20.62 18.76 -7.80
C ASP A 429 21.59 19.34 -6.75
N TYR A 430 21.56 18.83 -5.52
CA TYR A 430 22.53 19.22 -4.50
C TYR A 430 23.95 18.88 -4.95
N LYS A 431 24.17 17.64 -5.38
CA LYS A 431 25.49 17.17 -5.82
C LYS A 431 26.02 17.93 -7.04
N GLU A 432 25.16 18.27 -8.01
CA GLU A 432 25.55 19.06 -9.17
C GLU A 432 26.07 20.45 -8.81
N LYS A 433 25.53 21.05 -7.70
CA LYS A 433 25.89 22.38 -7.23
C LYS A 433 27.04 22.38 -6.22
N MET A 434 27.50 21.21 -5.75
CA MET A 434 28.61 21.10 -4.81
C MET A 434 29.89 21.71 -5.37
N ALA A 435 30.65 22.40 -4.52
CA ALA A 435 31.99 22.84 -4.85
C ALA A 435 32.92 21.63 -5.08
N LYS A 436 33.93 21.79 -5.94
CA LYS A 436 34.84 20.68 -6.32
C LYS A 436 35.66 20.11 -5.15
N ASP A 437 35.88 20.90 -4.13
CA ASP A 437 36.63 20.60 -2.92
C ASP A 437 35.72 20.19 -1.74
N GLN A 438 34.38 20.28 -1.91
CA GLN A 438 33.42 19.85 -0.90
C GLN A 438 33.40 18.32 -0.82
N LYS A 439 33.63 17.75 0.38
CA LYS A 439 33.73 16.29 0.57
C LYS A 439 32.42 15.64 0.95
N TYR A 440 31.51 16.38 1.57
CA TYR A 440 30.29 15.85 2.19
C TYR A 440 29.04 16.52 1.67
N ILE A 441 27.94 15.78 1.69
CA ILE A 441 26.60 16.35 1.63
C ILE A 441 26.23 16.77 3.05
N TYR A 442 26.21 18.09 3.30
CA TYR A 442 25.90 18.61 4.62
C TYR A 442 24.40 18.61 4.88
N PHE A 443 24.01 18.31 6.13
CA PHE A 443 22.64 18.39 6.58
C PHE A 443 22.56 18.91 8.03
N VAL A 444 21.37 19.38 8.39
CA VAL A 444 20.99 19.70 9.76
C VAL A 444 19.53 19.35 9.99
N SER A 445 19.21 18.83 11.17
CA SER A 445 17.86 18.48 11.59
C SER A 445 17.33 19.43 12.66
N GLY A 446 16.02 19.57 12.74
CA GLY A 446 15.36 20.33 13.79
C GLY A 446 13.85 20.12 13.75
N GLU A 447 13.13 20.72 14.70
CA GLU A 447 11.70 20.50 14.90
C GLU A 447 10.85 20.91 13.69
N ASN A 448 11.24 21.98 13.01
CA ASN A 448 10.61 22.50 11.81
C ASN A 448 11.56 23.43 11.05
N LEU A 449 11.21 23.76 9.80
CA LEU A 449 12.04 24.62 8.95
C LEU A 449 12.38 25.97 9.55
N ASP A 450 11.45 26.62 10.24
CA ASP A 450 11.67 27.97 10.83
C ASP A 450 12.68 27.90 11.97
N ALA A 451 12.62 26.86 12.81
CA ALA A 451 13.59 26.61 13.86
C ALA A 451 14.98 26.31 13.28
N ILE A 452 15.05 25.45 12.27
CA ILE A 452 16.32 25.09 11.60
C ILE A 452 17.02 26.34 11.04
N LYS A 453 16.27 27.24 10.39
CA LYS A 453 16.83 28.47 9.80
C LYS A 453 17.50 29.43 10.81
N LEU A 454 17.14 29.32 12.07
CA LEU A 454 17.69 30.13 13.16
C LEU A 454 18.94 29.53 13.80
N LEU A 455 19.35 28.32 13.43
CA LEU A 455 20.50 27.65 14.02
C LEU A 455 21.80 28.38 13.71
N PRO A 456 22.58 28.74 14.74
CA PRO A 456 23.85 29.47 14.57
C PRO A 456 24.88 28.68 13.74
N GLN A 457 24.83 27.36 13.76
CA GLN A 457 25.75 26.51 13.00
C GLN A 457 25.66 26.73 11.48
N LEU A 458 24.55 27.28 10.97
CA LEU A 458 24.37 27.61 9.55
C LEU A 458 25.12 28.87 9.11
N GLU A 459 25.57 29.74 10.02
CA GLU A 459 26.17 31.05 9.69
C GLU A 459 27.39 30.92 8.76
N LYS A 460 28.32 30.02 9.07
CA LYS A 460 29.51 29.79 8.25
C LYS A 460 29.20 29.26 6.87
N TYR A 461 28.20 28.33 6.76
CA TYR A 461 27.77 27.75 5.51
C TYR A 461 27.09 28.80 4.60
N ARG A 462 26.23 29.68 5.19
CA ARG A 462 25.67 30.83 4.47
C ARG A 462 26.74 31.77 3.94
N LYS A 463 27.71 32.15 4.80
CA LYS A 463 28.79 33.05 4.44
C LYS A 463 29.66 32.51 3.31
N ASN A 464 29.88 31.21 3.29
CA ASN A 464 30.72 30.53 2.30
C ASN A 464 29.90 30.02 1.09
N ASN A 465 28.62 30.29 1.04
CA ASN A 465 27.70 29.82 0.01
C ASN A 465 27.73 28.27 -0.20
N VAL A 466 27.94 27.53 0.90
CA VAL A 466 27.85 26.06 0.92
C VAL A 466 26.43 25.66 1.27
N ASP A 467 25.82 24.82 0.43
CA ASP A 467 24.46 24.38 0.67
C ASP A 467 24.39 23.33 1.78
N VAL A 468 23.27 23.29 2.51
CA VAL A 468 23.00 22.36 3.60
C VAL A 468 21.57 21.86 3.47
N LEU A 469 21.33 20.55 3.53
CA LEU A 469 19.99 19.97 3.56
C LEU A 469 19.33 20.28 4.89
N LEU A 470 18.09 20.76 4.86
CA LEU A 470 17.28 21.10 6.03
C LEU A 470 16.28 19.97 6.28
N LEU A 471 16.47 19.22 7.35
CA LEU A 471 15.71 18.02 7.69
C LEU A 471 14.66 18.37 8.74
N ASP A 472 13.42 18.52 8.32
CA ASP A 472 12.30 19.01 9.13
C ASP A 472 11.29 17.93 9.55
N GLN A 473 11.59 16.65 9.23
CA GLN A 473 10.75 15.52 9.61
C GLN A 473 11.52 14.52 10.48
N LYS A 474 10.87 13.97 11.49
CA LYS A 474 11.48 13.04 12.46
C LYS A 474 12.19 11.83 11.83
N ILE A 475 11.69 11.37 10.65
CA ILE A 475 12.26 10.23 9.92
C ILE A 475 13.52 10.57 9.12
N ASP A 476 13.77 11.85 8.84
CA ASP A 476 14.78 12.28 7.87
C ASP A 476 16.18 11.79 8.24
N GLU A 477 16.59 12.06 9.46
CA GLU A 477 17.93 11.74 9.92
C GLU A 477 18.18 10.23 9.96
N PHE A 478 17.14 9.45 10.35
CA PHE A 478 17.20 7.99 10.32
C PHE A 478 17.32 7.46 8.89
N ALA A 479 16.62 8.09 7.94
CA ALA A 479 16.75 7.71 6.54
C ALA A 479 18.13 8.05 5.97
N ILE A 480 18.69 9.23 6.30
CA ILE A 480 20.05 9.64 5.91
C ILE A 480 21.10 8.69 6.48
N MET A 481 20.98 8.27 7.76
CA MET A 481 21.87 7.26 8.35
C MET A 481 21.86 5.95 7.57
N MET A 482 20.68 5.46 7.16
CA MET A 482 20.56 4.22 6.40
C MET A 482 21.04 4.36 4.96
N LEU A 483 20.99 5.56 4.38
CA LEU A 483 21.59 5.87 3.09
C LEU A 483 23.11 5.81 3.14
N HIS A 484 23.70 6.35 4.20
CA HIS A 484 25.14 6.50 4.42
C HIS A 484 25.83 7.44 3.40
N ASP A 485 25.59 7.23 2.13
CA ASP A 485 26.15 8.04 1.03
C ASP A 485 25.14 8.19 -0.13
N TYR A 486 25.32 9.23 -0.94
CA TYR A 486 24.67 9.37 -2.24
C TYR A 486 25.74 9.50 -3.32
N ASP A 487 25.77 8.55 -4.24
CA ASP A 487 26.74 8.46 -5.32
C ASP A 487 28.20 8.67 -4.82
N LYS A 488 28.55 7.92 -3.77
CA LYS A 488 29.87 7.88 -3.09
C LYS A 488 30.26 9.15 -2.30
N VAL A 489 29.33 10.08 -2.11
CA VAL A 489 29.53 11.25 -1.25
C VAL A 489 28.78 11.02 0.06
N GLU A 490 29.51 10.98 1.16
CA GLU A 490 28.95 10.74 2.49
C GLU A 490 28.15 11.95 3.00
N PHE A 491 27.13 11.66 3.83
CA PHE A 491 26.39 12.70 4.54
C PHE A 491 27.10 13.09 5.83
N LYS A 492 27.08 14.39 6.17
CA LYS A 492 27.67 14.91 7.39
C LYS A 492 26.77 15.94 8.06
N SER A 493 26.40 15.69 9.33
CA SER A 493 25.64 16.66 10.11
C SER A 493 26.52 17.86 10.47
N ILE A 494 26.01 19.08 10.22
CA ILE A 494 26.71 20.31 10.64
C ILE A 494 26.66 20.52 12.15
N SER A 495 25.77 19.84 12.87
CA SER A 495 25.73 19.83 14.33
C SER A 495 26.81 18.94 14.96
N ASP A 496 27.47 18.08 14.18
CA ASP A 496 28.59 17.27 14.65
C ASP A 496 29.85 18.16 14.85
N GLU A 497 30.58 17.94 15.94
CA GLU A 497 31.82 18.72 16.24
C GLU A 497 32.86 18.67 15.11
N SER A 498 32.94 17.50 14.44
CA SER A 498 33.92 17.25 13.38
C SER A 498 33.45 17.67 11.98
N ALA A 499 32.32 18.38 11.85
CA ALA A 499 31.75 18.75 10.55
C ALA A 499 32.58 19.80 9.79
N ASN A 500 33.33 20.61 10.48
CA ASN A 500 34.16 21.66 9.87
C ASN A 500 35.57 21.17 9.61
N GLU A 501 35.99 21.25 8.36
CA GLU A 501 37.42 21.21 8.05
C GLU A 501 38.04 22.54 8.43
N VAL A 502 38.89 22.51 9.45
CA VAL A 502 39.63 23.66 9.92
C VAL A 502 40.98 23.69 9.23
N SER A 503 41.36 24.84 8.67
CA SER A 503 42.70 25.01 8.11
C SER A 503 43.75 24.92 9.24
N LYS A 504 45.00 24.61 8.89
CA LYS A 504 46.07 24.56 9.88
C LYS A 504 46.24 25.90 10.64
N GLU A 505 46.09 27.00 9.92
CA GLU A 505 46.19 28.34 10.51
C GLU A 505 45.03 28.64 11.47
N GLU A 506 43.84 28.18 11.13
CA GLU A 506 42.64 28.32 11.96
C GLU A 506 42.72 27.42 13.21
N GLN A 507 43.27 26.18 13.06
CA GLN A 507 43.53 25.28 14.19
C GLN A 507 44.56 25.84 15.15
N GLU A 508 45.67 26.40 14.66
CA GLU A 508 46.69 27.06 15.50
C GLU A 508 46.10 28.23 16.28
N LYS A 509 45.17 29.00 15.70
CA LYS A 509 44.48 30.07 16.42
C LYS A 509 43.55 29.52 17.51
N ILE A 510 42.80 28.48 17.22
CA ILE A 510 41.90 27.82 18.18
C ILE A 510 42.74 27.30 19.37
N ASP A 511 43.84 26.62 19.09
CA ASP A 511 44.73 26.07 20.10
C ASP A 511 45.36 27.18 20.98
N SER A 512 45.76 28.30 20.38
CA SER A 512 46.28 29.46 21.10
C SER A 512 45.22 30.09 22.01
N VAL A 513 44.01 30.36 21.49
CA VAL A 513 42.90 30.93 22.27
C VAL A 513 42.51 30.00 23.42
N THR A 514 42.50 28.71 23.19
CA THR A 514 42.20 27.71 24.23
C THR A 514 43.26 27.69 25.32
N ALA A 515 44.54 27.73 24.95
CA ALA A 515 45.65 27.73 25.89
C ALA A 515 45.69 29.01 26.74
N ASP A 516 45.51 30.19 26.10
CA ASP A 516 45.51 31.48 26.75
C ASP A 516 44.36 31.67 27.76
N ASN A 517 43.24 30.98 27.53
CA ASN A 517 42.02 31.06 28.35
C ASN A 517 41.67 29.74 29.06
N LYS A 518 42.65 28.89 29.30
CA LYS A 518 42.47 27.56 29.90
C LYS A 518 41.61 27.59 31.18
N ARG A 519 41.90 28.55 32.09
CA ARG A 519 41.12 28.68 33.33
C ARG A 519 39.64 28.93 33.07
N LEU A 520 39.31 29.79 32.11
CA LEU A 520 37.94 30.10 31.74
C LEU A 520 37.22 28.82 31.26
N PHE A 521 37.82 28.06 30.33
CA PHE A 521 37.26 26.84 29.82
C PHE A 521 37.06 25.75 30.91
N ASP A 522 38.07 25.61 31.81
CA ASP A 522 37.95 24.68 32.95
C ASP A 522 36.79 25.07 33.88
N THR A 523 36.61 26.38 34.18
CA THR A 523 35.50 26.88 35.03
C THR A 523 34.15 26.72 34.35
N LEU A 524 34.04 26.99 33.04
CA LEU A 524 32.81 26.78 32.25
C LEU A 524 32.44 25.31 32.21
N LYS A 525 33.40 24.42 31.98
CA LYS A 525 33.17 22.97 31.95
C LYS A 525 32.73 22.44 33.34
N GLU A 526 33.34 22.94 34.43
CA GLU A 526 32.89 22.58 35.77
C GLU A 526 31.47 23.07 36.06
N ALA A 527 31.13 24.30 35.63
CA ALA A 527 29.81 24.90 35.82
C ALA A 527 28.70 24.13 35.10
N LEU A 528 29.02 23.53 33.96
CA LEU A 528 28.10 22.79 33.10
C LEU A 528 28.25 21.27 33.23
N ALA A 529 28.94 20.80 34.27
CA ALA A 529 29.13 19.37 34.52
C ALA A 529 27.78 18.63 34.56
N GLY A 530 27.66 17.54 33.80
CA GLY A 530 26.42 16.77 33.63
C GLY A 530 25.42 17.35 32.63
N LYS A 531 25.64 18.57 32.10
CA LYS A 531 24.86 19.16 31.00
C LYS A 531 25.59 19.06 29.67
N VAL A 532 26.91 19.26 29.66
CA VAL A 532 27.78 19.13 28.49
C VAL A 532 28.98 18.24 28.82
N ASN A 533 29.55 17.63 27.80
CA ASN A 533 30.74 16.80 27.88
C ASN A 533 32.00 17.65 27.77
N ASP A 534 31.93 18.73 26.99
CA ASP A 534 33.04 19.66 26.81
C ASP A 534 32.58 21.09 26.52
N VAL A 535 33.53 22.05 26.64
CA VAL A 535 33.37 23.44 26.26
C VAL A 535 34.58 23.81 25.41
N VAL A 536 34.37 24.27 24.17
CA VAL A 536 35.43 24.48 23.20
C VAL A 536 35.30 25.81 22.47
N VAL A 537 36.37 26.23 21.79
CA VAL A 537 36.38 27.37 20.88
C VAL A 537 35.69 26.94 19.56
N SER A 538 34.70 27.68 19.12
CA SER A 538 33.97 27.36 17.87
C SER A 538 34.77 27.74 16.63
N SER A 539 34.72 26.85 15.65
CA SER A 539 35.16 27.13 14.28
C SER A 539 33.98 27.42 13.33
N LYS A 540 32.74 27.34 13.83
CA LYS A 540 31.51 27.40 13.03
C LYS A 540 30.80 28.74 13.10
N LEU A 541 30.90 29.40 14.26
CA LEU A 541 30.18 30.63 14.56
C LEU A 541 30.81 31.86 13.90
N VAL A 542 29.95 32.77 13.42
CA VAL A 542 30.34 34.06 12.82
C VAL A 542 29.85 35.21 13.72
N ASP A 543 28.54 35.32 13.91
CA ASP A 543 27.89 36.41 14.66
C ASP A 543 27.33 35.95 16.00
N ALA A 544 26.86 34.71 16.13
CA ALA A 544 26.32 34.20 17.39
C ALA A 544 27.41 33.95 18.44
N PRO A 545 27.11 34.14 19.75
CA PRO A 545 28.08 33.94 20.84
C PRO A 545 28.40 32.49 21.13
N VAL A 546 27.37 31.61 21.01
CA VAL A 546 27.46 30.19 21.40
C VAL A 546 26.57 29.32 20.50
N CYS A 547 26.91 28.04 20.41
CA CYS A 547 26.02 26.99 19.94
C CYS A 547 26.30 25.67 20.68
N VAL A 548 25.38 24.69 20.51
CA VAL A 548 25.61 23.32 20.97
C VAL A 548 25.92 22.45 19.75
N SER A 549 27.01 21.69 19.85
CA SER A 549 27.33 20.61 18.93
C SER A 549 27.19 19.26 19.61
N THR A 550 27.14 18.20 18.83
CA THR A 550 27.09 16.82 19.34
C THR A 550 28.28 16.03 18.83
N LYS A 551 28.56 14.92 19.50
CA LYS A 551 29.63 14.00 19.15
C LYS A 551 29.06 12.63 18.81
N ASP A 552 29.83 11.86 18.03
CA ASP A 552 29.55 10.47 17.69
C ASP A 552 28.20 10.21 16.94
N GLY A 553 27.72 11.19 16.16
CA GLY A 553 26.65 11.01 15.20
C GLY A 553 25.24 10.98 15.77
N LEU A 554 25.03 11.12 17.07
CA LEU A 554 23.70 11.27 17.68
C LEU A 554 23.37 12.75 17.83
N SER A 555 22.42 13.25 17.04
CA SER A 555 21.96 14.63 17.13
C SER A 555 21.00 14.85 18.30
N LEU A 556 20.78 16.12 18.67
CA LEU A 556 19.76 16.48 19.66
C LEU A 556 18.37 16.08 19.18
N GLU A 557 18.07 16.17 17.89
CA GLU A 557 16.75 15.81 17.34
C GLU A 557 16.52 14.30 17.38
N MET A 558 17.55 13.50 17.09
CA MET A 558 17.48 12.05 17.29
C MET A 558 17.30 11.67 18.76
N GLU A 559 18.05 12.31 19.69
CA GLU A 559 17.85 12.12 21.13
C GLU A 559 16.39 12.34 21.53
N LYS A 560 15.79 13.45 21.08
CA LYS A 560 14.37 13.78 21.34
C LYS A 560 13.45 12.72 20.77
N THR A 561 13.60 12.41 19.48
CA THR A 561 12.72 11.46 18.78
C THR A 561 12.78 10.05 19.39
N LEU A 562 13.95 9.58 19.79
CA LEU A 562 14.12 8.27 20.43
C LEU A 562 13.49 8.22 21.82
N ASN A 563 13.62 9.30 22.62
CA ASN A 563 13.05 9.37 23.97
C ASN A 563 11.54 9.62 23.97
N GLU A 564 10.95 10.17 22.90
CA GLU A 564 9.49 10.33 22.72
C GLU A 564 8.77 9.03 22.34
N GLN A 565 9.49 7.94 22.03
CA GLN A 565 8.86 6.69 21.66
C GLN A 565 8.11 6.04 22.84
N PRO A 566 6.96 5.45 22.63
CA PRO A 566 6.22 4.74 23.68
C PRO A 566 7.08 3.66 24.35
N GLY A 567 7.30 3.77 25.67
CA GLY A 567 8.11 2.83 26.44
C GLY A 567 9.62 3.16 26.48
N ALA A 568 10.05 4.29 25.94
CA ALA A 568 11.41 4.78 26.13
C ALA A 568 11.63 5.23 27.60
N GLU A 569 12.81 4.94 28.14
CA GLU A 569 13.17 5.24 29.55
C GLU A 569 14.06 6.50 29.65
N ASP A 570 14.01 7.46 28.74
CA ASP A 570 14.91 8.64 28.69
C ASP A 570 16.41 8.29 28.83
N THR A 571 16.80 7.14 28.29
CA THR A 571 18.14 6.59 28.44
C THR A 571 19.09 7.04 27.33
N VAL A 572 18.56 7.51 26.21
CA VAL A 572 19.35 7.96 25.06
C VAL A 572 19.77 9.41 25.28
N LYS A 573 21.07 9.67 25.33
CA LYS A 573 21.62 11.02 25.52
C LYS A 573 22.74 11.29 24.51
N ALA A 574 22.62 12.40 23.78
CA ALA A 574 23.68 12.89 22.93
C ALA A 574 24.82 13.48 23.77
N GLU A 575 26.05 13.25 23.35
CA GLU A 575 27.20 13.92 23.92
C GLU A 575 27.23 15.36 23.44
N LYS A 576 26.93 16.32 24.35
CA LYS A 576 26.78 17.74 24.05
C LYS A 576 28.09 18.48 24.28
N ILE A 577 28.44 19.37 23.37
CA ILE A 577 29.59 20.24 23.43
C ILE A 577 29.11 21.69 23.29
N LEU A 578 29.44 22.55 24.24
CA LEU A 578 29.18 23.98 24.11
C LEU A 578 30.34 24.64 23.36
N GLU A 579 30.05 25.24 22.22
CA GLU A 579 31.04 25.98 21.43
C GLU A 579 30.90 27.49 21.65
N LEU A 580 32.01 28.19 21.95
CA LEU A 580 32.05 29.62 22.11
C LEU A 580 32.71 30.31 20.93
N ASN A 581 32.15 31.41 20.48
CA ASN A 581 32.72 32.25 19.42
C ASN A 581 33.84 33.17 19.97
N PRO A 582 35.10 32.92 19.61
CA PRO A 582 36.23 33.73 20.12
C PRO A 582 36.22 35.16 19.57
N ASN A 583 35.50 35.43 18.48
CA ASN A 583 35.41 36.74 17.85
C ASN A 583 34.22 37.59 18.37
N HIS A 584 33.34 36.99 19.18
CA HIS A 584 32.16 37.69 19.71
C HIS A 584 32.55 38.55 20.94
N PRO A 585 32.03 39.78 21.09
CA PRO A 585 32.34 40.66 22.23
C PRO A 585 32.09 40.00 23.60
N LEU A 586 31.14 39.05 23.66
CA LEU A 586 30.84 38.31 24.88
C LEU A 586 32.03 37.45 25.34
N PHE A 587 32.78 36.85 24.41
CA PHE A 587 33.97 36.06 24.74
C PHE A 587 35.06 36.97 25.40
N GLU A 588 35.31 38.17 24.85
CA GLU A 588 36.22 39.15 25.45
C GLU A 588 35.73 39.57 26.85
N ALA A 589 34.41 39.73 27.06
CA ALA A 589 33.86 40.03 28.37
C ALA A 589 34.11 38.88 29.36
N PHE A 590 33.98 37.62 28.95
CA PHE A 590 34.31 36.46 29.78
C PHE A 590 35.78 36.41 30.17
N THR A 591 36.70 36.73 29.29
CA THR A 591 38.13 36.76 29.61
C THR A 591 38.47 37.81 30.69
N LYS A 592 37.71 38.92 30.74
CA LYS A 592 37.88 39.96 31.78
C LYS A 592 37.38 39.52 33.16
N ILE A 593 36.38 38.65 33.22
CA ILE A 593 35.78 38.17 34.48
C ILE A 593 36.26 36.78 34.89
N GLN A 594 37.19 36.16 34.17
CA GLN A 594 37.64 34.78 34.37
C GLN A 594 38.15 34.46 35.79
N ASN A 595 38.44 35.47 36.60
CA ASN A 595 38.88 35.33 37.99
C ASN A 595 37.70 35.32 38.99
N ASP A 596 36.48 35.60 38.56
CA ASP A 596 35.25 35.53 39.36
C ASP A 596 34.47 34.26 38.98
N ASP A 597 34.84 33.13 39.63
CA ASP A 597 34.28 31.81 39.29
C ASP A 597 32.77 31.77 39.48
N GLU A 598 32.19 32.49 40.46
CA GLU A 598 30.74 32.53 40.69
C GLU A 598 30.01 33.23 39.52
N LEU A 599 30.57 34.36 39.10
CA LEU A 599 30.00 35.11 37.97
C LEU A 599 30.11 34.34 36.67
N VAL A 600 31.25 33.70 36.40
CA VAL A 600 31.46 32.85 35.23
C VAL A 600 30.45 31.69 35.23
N LYS A 601 30.22 31.03 36.38
CA LYS A 601 29.26 29.93 36.50
C LYS A 601 27.81 30.37 36.22
N ASN A 602 27.44 31.58 36.68
CA ASN A 602 26.10 32.12 36.41
C ASN A 602 25.89 32.42 34.92
N TYR A 603 26.85 33.04 34.25
CA TYR A 603 26.79 33.30 32.82
C TYR A 603 26.83 32.02 32.00
N ALA A 604 27.65 31.04 32.35
CA ALA A 604 27.72 29.74 31.69
C ALA A 604 26.36 29.06 31.60
N SER A 605 25.62 29.06 32.73
CA SER A 605 24.29 28.46 32.79
C SER A 605 23.30 29.19 31.87
N VAL A 606 23.34 30.52 31.79
CA VAL A 606 22.46 31.29 30.91
C VAL A 606 22.78 31.03 29.45
N LEU A 607 24.08 31.04 29.09
CA LEU A 607 24.49 30.76 27.69
C LEU A 607 24.12 29.36 27.22
N TYR A 608 24.24 28.36 28.10
CA TYR A 608 23.84 27.01 27.77
C TYR A 608 22.34 26.92 27.50
N GLU A 609 21.50 27.51 28.36
CA GLU A 609 20.06 27.52 28.19
C GLU A 609 19.65 28.33 26.94
N GLU A 610 20.36 29.42 26.62
CA GLU A 610 20.16 30.19 25.38
C GLU A 610 20.47 29.35 24.13
N ALA A 611 21.62 28.65 24.13
CA ALA A 611 21.96 27.74 23.04
C ALA A 611 20.94 26.61 22.88
N MET A 612 20.46 26.04 23.97
CA MET A 612 19.43 24.99 23.94
C MET A 612 18.08 25.50 23.43
N LEU A 613 17.72 26.76 23.72
CA LEU A 613 16.50 27.38 23.16
C LEU A 613 16.60 27.53 21.64
N LEU A 614 17.78 27.91 21.12
CA LEU A 614 17.98 27.97 19.66
C LEU A 614 17.91 26.62 18.99
N GLU A 615 18.27 25.56 19.71
CA GLU A 615 18.10 24.15 19.27
C GLU A 615 16.64 23.63 19.43
N GLY A 616 15.67 24.52 19.77
CA GLY A 616 14.27 24.14 19.95
C GLY A 616 14.02 23.28 21.19
N ARG A 617 14.90 23.36 22.21
CA ARG A 617 14.76 22.61 23.46
C ARG A 617 14.08 23.45 24.54
N GLU A 618 13.21 22.82 25.30
CA GLU A 618 12.59 23.46 26.44
C GLU A 618 13.60 23.66 27.59
N ILE A 619 13.54 24.83 28.20
CA ILE A 619 14.28 25.07 29.44
C ILE A 619 13.62 24.24 30.56
N VAL A 620 14.40 23.39 31.21
CA VAL A 620 13.95 22.50 32.28
C VAL A 620 13.49 23.28 33.50
N ASP A 621 14.31 24.23 33.98
CA ASP A 621 13.97 25.12 35.09
C ASP A 621 13.83 26.57 34.62
N LYS A 622 12.64 26.87 34.08
CA LYS A 622 12.28 28.20 33.55
C LYS A 622 12.43 29.30 34.62
N LYS A 623 12.16 28.98 35.91
CA LYS A 623 12.26 29.94 36.99
C LYS A 623 13.71 30.28 37.30
N ALA A 624 14.56 29.27 37.48
CA ALA A 624 16.00 29.49 37.74
C ALA A 624 16.66 30.28 36.60
N PHE A 625 16.29 30.01 35.35
CA PHE A 625 16.77 30.77 34.19
C PHE A 625 16.39 32.25 34.26
N VAL A 626 15.10 32.55 34.51
CA VAL A 626 14.62 33.95 34.63
C VAL A 626 15.27 34.66 35.82
N ASP A 627 15.39 33.98 36.97
CA ASP A 627 16.04 34.57 38.16
C ASP A 627 17.50 34.94 37.87
N LYS A 628 18.25 34.09 37.17
CA LYS A 628 19.63 34.38 36.76
C LYS A 628 19.73 35.56 35.79
N ILE A 629 18.85 35.62 34.78
CA ILE A 629 18.81 36.77 33.86
C ILE A 629 18.54 38.04 34.62
N ASN A 630 17.59 38.06 35.58
CA ASN A 630 17.31 39.23 36.40
C ASN A 630 18.51 39.65 37.25
N GLU A 631 19.25 38.72 37.84
CA GLU A 631 20.50 39.01 38.55
C GLU A 631 21.54 39.70 37.65
N LEU A 632 21.68 39.20 36.41
CA LEU A 632 22.62 39.80 35.44
C LEU A 632 22.18 41.20 35.03
N PHE A 633 20.89 41.43 34.81
CA PHE A 633 20.34 42.78 34.54
C PHE A 633 20.61 43.74 35.71
N ILE A 634 20.36 43.30 36.96
CA ILE A 634 20.63 44.13 38.15
C ILE A 634 22.11 44.49 38.25
N ARG A 635 23.02 43.55 37.94
CA ARG A 635 24.48 43.82 37.93
C ARG A 635 24.87 44.78 36.80
N ALA A 636 24.31 44.65 35.62
CA ALA A 636 24.59 45.51 34.46
C ALA A 636 24.08 46.96 34.65
N MET A 637 23.09 47.16 35.52
CA MET A 637 22.50 48.48 35.82
C MET A 637 23.20 49.21 36.99
N LYS A 638 24.08 48.50 37.71
CA LYS A 638 24.91 49.07 38.78
C LYS A 638 26.26 49.50 38.26
#